data_5978deb06de0f896a24459f065a3cde9
#
_entry.id   5978deb06de0f896a24459f065a3cde9
#
_cell.length_a   1.000
_cell.length_b   1.000
_cell.length_c   1.000
_cell.angle_alpha   90.00
_cell.angle_beta   90.00
_cell.angle_gamma   90.00
#
_symmetry.space_group_name_H-M   'P 1'
#
loop_
_entity.id
_entity.type
_entity.pdbx_description
1 polymer ?
#
loop_
_entity_poly.entity_id
_entity_poly.type
_entity_poly.pdbx_seq_one_letter_code
_entity_poly.pdbx_strand_id
1 'polypeptide(L)'
;MKVSIKSGIAVAVITGMMGLSGVILTPTVGQVISQASPQDKLAEAERLNQQVIQLYQQGKYNEAILLAEQALAIRKQQLGDNHPLTATSLNNLAELYRVQGRYSEAEPLYKQALAIIKQQLGDNHPLTAQSLNNLALLYRVQGRYSEAEPLYKQALAIRKQQLGDNHPLTAQSLNNLAALYYFQGRYSEAEPLYKQALAIIKQQLGDNHPDTASSLNNLALLYESQGRYSEAEPLYKEALAIIKQQLGDNHPDTATSLNNLAGLYESQGRYSEAEPLYKQALAISKQQLGDNHPDTATSLNNLALLYRVQGRYSEAEPLYNRSLAIRKQQLGDNHPDTATSLNNLAALYQSQGRYSEAEPLYKQALAIIKQQLGDNHPATAASLNNLAALYQSQGRYSEAEPLYKQALAISKQQLGDNHPNTATSLNNLAGLYYSQDDIPQAINYLSQGLAVEEYNLSENLNIGDDKQKQDYMAKVLGTTDWVISLNLQAAPNNPQATRLALKTILERKGRILDVSTNSLQILRQRTDDLESQQLLTQLIEVRTQVSNLTFKKPEDFPSPEIYRQQLNEVTEKAKEIEGKIGVRSAEFRSLSQPITLEGIQKLIPADAALVEIVRYRPLNPKAPENQRFGNPRYAVYILYPNGDIKAKDLGEAKPIDDKLIYFRDNLADAETRLPQLQKSARQLDETLMQPIRQLLGDTKTILLSPDAGLNLIPFEALVDENNQYLVENYHITYLTSGRDLLRLKDKFASQQSPLIVADPFYGKAGEKVALTRSIDLSEFTFPGLPGTEQEAKAIKNILPQATVLTGSQATENAVKQAKKPNILHIATHGFFKPERNVIENPLLRSGLVLAGVKIGQSAGDDGVLTALETTNLNLVGTKLVVLSACDTGKGDINIGQGVYGLRRALVIAGSESQLISLWKVSDDATKDLMVAYYGRLQKGERRSEALRQIQLGMLKSEKQKHPFFWASFIPSGDATSMKFD
;
A
#
# COMPACT_ATOMS: atom_id res chain seq x y z
N MET A 1 -13.26 11.41 5.94
CA MET A 1 -12.10 10.62 6.47
C MET A 1 -12.54 9.95 7.77
N LYS A 2 -12.69 8.63 7.78
CA LYS A 2 -13.23 7.90 8.93
C LYS A 2 -12.11 7.66 9.94
N VAL A 3 -12.14 8.33 11.08
CA VAL A 3 -11.47 7.81 12.26
C VAL A 3 -12.43 6.77 12.86
N SER A 4 -12.39 5.55 12.31
CA SER A 4 -12.95 4.39 12.98
C SER A 4 -11.99 4.06 14.11
N ILE A 5 -12.38 4.35 15.35
CA ILE A 5 -11.74 3.73 16.51
C ILE A 5 -12.10 2.25 16.39
N LYS A 6 -11.26 1.48 15.71
CA LYS A 6 -11.34 0.02 15.75
C LYS A 6 -10.94 -0.40 17.17
N SER A 7 -11.92 -0.53 18.05
CA SER A 7 -11.78 -1.26 19.30
C SER A 7 -11.72 -2.75 18.95
N GLY A 8 -10.56 -3.25 18.67
CA GLY A 8 -10.37 -4.63 18.22
C GLY A 8 -8.93 -5.06 18.25
N ILE A 9 -8.19 -4.68 19.30
CA ILE A 9 -6.98 -5.41 19.62
C ILE A 9 -7.35 -6.31 20.78
N ALA A 10 -7.85 -7.50 20.45
CA ALA A 10 -7.77 -8.63 21.34
C ALA A 10 -6.27 -9.00 21.46
N VAL A 11 -5.50 -8.16 22.17
CA VAL A 11 -4.23 -8.60 22.71
C VAL A 11 -4.60 -9.71 23.67
N ALA A 12 -4.13 -10.92 23.42
CA ALA A 12 -4.25 -12.04 24.34
C ALA A 12 -3.58 -11.67 25.69
N VAL A 13 -4.34 -10.99 26.54
CA VAL A 13 -3.94 -10.64 27.93
C VAL A 13 -4.24 -11.80 28.88
N ILE A 14 -4.78 -12.92 28.35
CA ILE A 14 -5.19 -14.08 29.17
C ILE A 14 -3.99 -14.79 29.80
N THR A 15 -2.76 -14.60 29.35
CA THR A 15 -1.57 -15.27 29.95
C THR A 15 -1.03 -14.63 31.22
N GLY A 16 -1.57 -13.51 31.66
CA GLY A 16 -1.18 -12.91 32.94
C GLY A 16 -1.79 -13.56 34.17
N MET A 17 -2.87 -14.33 34.04
CA MET A 17 -3.55 -14.99 35.15
C MET A 17 -3.17 -16.47 35.30
N MET A 18 -2.54 -17.10 34.31
CA MET A 18 -2.13 -18.53 34.39
C MET A 18 -0.64 -18.69 34.69
N GLY A 19 -0.24 -18.32 35.84
CA GLY A 19 1.13 -18.59 36.28
C GLY A 19 1.18 -19.00 37.71
N LEU A 20 0.80 -20.24 37.98
CA LEU A 20 1.28 -21.10 39.08
C LEU A 20 0.23 -22.19 39.38
N SER A 21 0.11 -23.16 38.51
CA SER A 21 -0.53 -24.44 38.86
C SER A 21 0.57 -25.37 39.38
N GLY A 22 0.76 -25.36 40.66
CA GLY A 22 1.63 -26.29 41.37
C GLY A 22 0.84 -27.11 42.39
N VAL A 23 0.73 -28.41 42.10
CA VAL A 23 0.41 -29.51 43.05
C VAL A 23 -1.01 -29.56 43.59
N ILE A 24 -1.80 -30.45 43.03
CA ILE A 24 -3.06 -30.94 43.59
C ILE A 24 -2.75 -31.90 44.78
N LEU A 25 -3.06 -31.48 46.00
CA LEU A 25 -3.25 -32.37 47.14
C LEU A 25 -4.75 -32.49 47.40
N THR A 26 -5.27 -33.71 47.26
CA THR A 26 -6.66 -34.04 47.59
C THR A 26 -6.89 -33.96 49.12
N PRO A 27 -7.91 -33.23 49.61
CA PRO A 27 -8.27 -33.30 51.03
C PRO A 27 -9.29 -34.36 51.31
N THR A 28 -8.99 -35.22 52.27
CA THR A 28 -9.96 -36.06 52.94
C THR A 28 -10.81 -35.23 53.91
N VAL A 29 -12.12 -35.46 53.88
CA VAL A 29 -13.13 -34.77 54.70
C VAL A 29 -13.02 -35.18 56.16
N GLY A 30 -12.90 -34.15 57.01
CA GLY A 30 -13.08 -34.30 58.45
C GLY A 30 -13.60 -32.97 59.01
N GLN A 31 -14.88 -32.90 59.37
CA GLN A 31 -15.48 -31.74 60.07
C GLN A 31 -14.87 -31.55 61.47
N VAL A 32 -14.21 -30.45 61.67
CA VAL A 32 -14.04 -29.84 63.00
C VAL A 32 -14.17 -28.32 62.83
N ILE A 33 -15.09 -27.73 63.56
CA ILE A 33 -15.23 -26.26 63.66
C ILE A 33 -14.03 -25.78 64.52
N SER A 34 -12.91 -25.45 63.87
CA SER A 34 -11.80 -24.71 64.44
C SER A 34 -11.60 -23.43 63.70
N GLN A 35 -11.13 -22.36 64.34
CA GLN A 35 -10.70 -21.14 63.59
C GLN A 35 -9.78 -21.60 62.48
N ALA A 36 -10.14 -21.26 61.25
CA ALA A 36 -9.41 -21.68 60.03
C ALA A 36 -7.93 -21.36 60.16
N SER A 37 -7.08 -22.36 59.91
CA SER A 37 -5.63 -22.19 59.96
C SER A 37 -5.16 -21.15 58.92
N PRO A 38 -3.98 -20.55 59.11
CA PRO A 38 -3.41 -19.68 58.08
C PRO A 38 -3.33 -20.35 56.70
N GLN A 39 -3.11 -21.67 56.65
CA GLN A 39 -3.12 -22.45 55.39
C GLN A 39 -4.51 -22.55 54.77
N ASP A 40 -5.56 -22.77 55.58
CA ASP A 40 -6.94 -22.82 55.08
C ASP A 40 -7.39 -21.46 54.51
N LYS A 41 -6.97 -20.36 55.14
CA LYS A 41 -7.25 -19.00 54.63
C LYS A 41 -6.50 -18.70 53.32
N LEU A 42 -5.27 -19.16 53.15
CA LEU A 42 -4.53 -19.00 51.89
C LEU A 42 -5.11 -19.87 50.78
N ALA A 43 -5.59 -21.07 51.09
CA ALA A 43 -6.32 -21.93 50.15
C ALA A 43 -7.65 -21.27 49.73
N GLU A 44 -8.33 -20.56 50.63
CA GLU A 44 -9.51 -19.78 50.31
C GLU A 44 -9.18 -18.59 49.35
N ALA A 45 -8.12 -17.85 49.60
CA ALA A 45 -7.67 -16.78 48.71
C ALA A 45 -7.36 -17.29 47.29
N GLU A 46 -6.79 -18.51 47.17
CA GLU A 46 -6.54 -19.13 45.89
C GLU A 46 -7.85 -19.53 45.20
N ARG A 47 -8.81 -20.11 45.91
CA ARG A 47 -10.15 -20.43 45.39
C ARG A 47 -10.87 -19.18 44.89
N LEU A 48 -10.80 -18.07 45.66
CA LEU A 48 -11.36 -16.78 45.25
C LEU A 48 -10.71 -16.27 43.96
N ASN A 49 -9.38 -16.38 43.81
CA ASN A 49 -8.69 -16.01 42.54
C ASN A 49 -9.16 -16.85 41.35
N GLN A 50 -9.41 -18.16 41.53
CA GLN A 50 -9.98 -19.00 40.46
C GLN A 50 -11.39 -18.55 40.08
N GLN A 51 -12.21 -18.18 41.04
CA GLN A 51 -13.53 -17.60 40.76
C GLN A 51 -13.44 -16.23 40.11
N VAL A 52 -12.46 -15.40 40.44
CA VAL A 52 -12.16 -14.13 39.78
C VAL A 52 -11.90 -14.36 38.28
N ILE A 53 -11.07 -15.38 37.95
CA ILE A 53 -10.78 -15.71 36.53
C ILE A 53 -12.05 -16.12 35.80
N GLN A 54 -12.92 -16.96 36.41
CA GLN A 54 -14.17 -17.38 35.80
C GLN A 54 -15.14 -16.20 35.56
N LEU A 55 -15.28 -15.32 36.56
CA LEU A 55 -16.12 -14.14 36.44
C LEU A 55 -15.58 -13.14 35.40
N TYR A 56 -14.26 -13.00 35.33
CA TYR A 56 -13.61 -12.20 34.29
C TYR A 56 -13.94 -12.71 32.86
N GLN A 57 -13.84 -14.03 32.67
CA GLN A 57 -14.21 -14.68 31.40
C GLN A 57 -15.69 -14.53 31.03
N GLN A 58 -16.56 -14.39 32.04
CA GLN A 58 -18.00 -14.15 31.88
C GLN A 58 -18.34 -12.66 31.69
N GLY A 59 -17.36 -11.76 31.69
CA GLY A 59 -17.56 -10.31 31.61
C GLY A 59 -18.18 -9.69 32.87
N LYS A 60 -18.25 -10.42 33.98
CA LYS A 60 -18.84 -10.01 35.27
C LYS A 60 -17.82 -9.33 36.17
N TYR A 61 -17.28 -8.22 35.70
CA TYR A 61 -16.11 -7.57 36.33
C TYR A 61 -16.42 -7.01 37.71
N ASN A 62 -17.64 -6.52 37.99
CA ASN A 62 -18.04 -6.01 39.29
C ASN A 62 -18.00 -7.11 40.38
N GLU A 63 -18.50 -8.29 40.04
CA GLU A 63 -18.47 -9.44 40.93
C GLU A 63 -17.01 -9.94 41.15
N ALA A 64 -16.22 -9.95 40.07
CA ALA A 64 -14.80 -10.34 40.10
C ALA A 64 -13.98 -9.42 41.05
N ILE A 65 -14.23 -8.10 41.00
CA ILE A 65 -13.55 -7.12 41.86
C ILE A 65 -13.77 -7.42 43.34
N LEU A 66 -15.03 -7.66 43.74
CA LEU A 66 -15.35 -7.96 45.13
C LEU A 66 -14.57 -9.20 45.66
N LEU A 67 -14.46 -10.24 44.84
CA LEU A 67 -13.71 -11.45 45.21
C LEU A 67 -12.20 -11.19 45.18
N ALA A 68 -11.70 -10.39 44.25
CA ALA A 68 -10.28 -10.02 44.18
C ALA A 68 -9.85 -9.19 45.41
N GLU A 69 -10.70 -8.26 45.88
CA GLU A 69 -10.47 -7.49 47.09
C GLU A 69 -10.44 -8.38 48.33
N GLN A 70 -11.34 -9.37 48.44
CA GLN A 70 -11.33 -10.36 49.51
C GLN A 70 -10.06 -11.22 49.50
N ALA A 71 -9.67 -11.71 48.31
CA ALA A 71 -8.44 -12.50 48.17
C ALA A 71 -7.19 -11.68 48.54
N LEU A 72 -7.14 -10.40 48.14
CA LEU A 72 -6.07 -9.48 48.52
C LEU A 72 -6.03 -9.25 50.03
N ALA A 73 -7.18 -9.01 50.67
CA ALA A 73 -7.26 -8.81 52.13
C ALA A 73 -6.75 -10.01 52.89
N ILE A 74 -7.14 -11.23 52.49
CA ILE A 74 -6.66 -12.47 53.10
C ILE A 74 -5.14 -12.60 52.94
N ARG A 75 -4.60 -12.39 51.75
CA ARG A 75 -3.15 -12.48 51.51
C ARG A 75 -2.36 -11.44 52.31
N LYS A 76 -2.83 -10.20 52.42
CA LYS A 76 -2.24 -9.15 53.26
C LYS A 76 -2.21 -9.56 54.74
N GLN A 77 -3.31 -10.10 55.22
CA GLN A 77 -3.42 -10.55 56.65
C GLN A 77 -2.51 -11.74 56.95
N GLN A 78 -2.39 -12.70 56.04
CA GLN A 78 -1.65 -13.94 56.29
C GLN A 78 -0.17 -13.87 55.95
N LEU A 79 0.21 -13.11 54.91
CA LEU A 79 1.57 -13.05 54.34
C LEU A 79 2.24 -11.70 54.54
N GLY A 80 1.46 -10.66 54.86
CA GLY A 80 1.91 -9.28 54.91
C GLY A 80 1.84 -8.54 53.57
N ASP A 81 2.02 -7.21 53.66
CA ASP A 81 1.90 -6.33 52.54
C ASP A 81 2.99 -6.54 51.47
N ASN A 82 4.18 -6.97 51.90
CA ASN A 82 5.35 -7.08 51.03
C ASN A 82 5.61 -8.50 50.47
N HIS A 83 4.63 -9.39 50.50
CA HIS A 83 4.81 -10.74 49.99
C HIS A 83 4.53 -10.82 48.46
N PRO A 84 5.30 -11.63 47.68
CA PRO A 84 5.08 -11.74 46.22
C PRO A 84 3.67 -12.16 45.81
N LEU A 85 2.99 -13.04 46.59
CA LEU A 85 1.61 -13.42 46.33
C LEU A 85 0.62 -12.27 46.61
N THR A 86 0.95 -11.35 47.55
CA THR A 86 0.19 -10.12 47.76
C THR A 86 0.31 -9.22 46.52
N ALA A 87 1.52 -9.11 45.94
CA ALA A 87 1.74 -8.38 44.68
C ALA A 87 0.96 -8.99 43.51
N THR A 88 0.84 -10.32 43.42
CA THR A 88 0.00 -10.99 42.40
C THR A 88 -1.47 -10.58 42.54
N SER A 89 -2.03 -10.56 43.77
CA SER A 89 -3.41 -10.10 44.00
C SER A 89 -3.59 -8.63 43.64
N LEU A 90 -2.60 -7.77 43.93
CA LEU A 90 -2.61 -6.38 43.53
C LEU A 90 -2.64 -6.23 42.01
N ASN A 91 -1.82 -7.01 41.27
CA ASN A 91 -1.83 -7.03 39.81
C ASN A 91 -3.19 -7.48 39.23
N ASN A 92 -3.80 -8.53 39.81
CA ASN A 92 -5.10 -9.03 39.35
C ASN A 92 -6.21 -8.01 39.60
N LEU A 93 -6.24 -7.37 40.77
CA LEU A 93 -7.21 -6.31 41.08
C LEU A 93 -6.98 -5.08 40.17
N ALA A 94 -5.73 -4.69 39.92
CA ALA A 94 -5.38 -3.61 39.02
C ALA A 94 -5.85 -3.91 37.57
N GLU A 95 -5.73 -5.15 37.12
CA GLU A 95 -6.21 -5.57 35.80
C GLU A 95 -7.74 -5.45 35.68
N LEU A 96 -8.47 -5.87 36.72
CA LEU A 96 -9.93 -5.72 36.78
C LEU A 96 -10.34 -4.24 36.70
N TYR A 97 -9.68 -3.35 37.43
CA TYR A 97 -9.92 -1.92 37.36
C TYR A 97 -9.54 -1.35 35.95
N ARG A 98 -8.45 -1.82 35.35
CA ARG A 98 -8.05 -1.42 34.00
C ARG A 98 -9.12 -1.78 32.96
N VAL A 99 -9.66 -3.01 33.02
CA VAL A 99 -10.70 -3.49 32.09
C VAL A 99 -12.02 -2.73 32.29
N GLN A 100 -12.29 -2.24 33.50
CA GLN A 100 -13.44 -1.36 33.78
C GLN A 100 -13.18 0.13 33.44
N GLY A 101 -12.01 0.49 32.86
CA GLY A 101 -11.66 1.88 32.59
C GLY A 101 -11.31 2.72 33.84
N ARG A 102 -11.20 2.10 35.03
CA ARG A 102 -10.89 2.75 36.31
C ARG A 102 -9.38 2.89 36.49
N TYR A 103 -8.76 3.62 35.57
CA TYR A 103 -7.29 3.67 35.45
C TYR A 103 -6.60 4.35 36.63
N SER A 104 -7.23 5.34 37.25
CA SER A 104 -6.74 6.02 38.46
C SER A 104 -6.62 5.08 39.66
N GLU A 105 -7.42 4.04 39.69
CA GLU A 105 -7.40 3.03 40.74
C GLU A 105 -6.42 1.87 40.40
N ALA A 106 -6.28 1.56 39.13
CA ALA A 106 -5.38 0.52 38.63
C ALA A 106 -3.89 0.92 38.80
N GLU A 107 -3.53 2.17 38.51
CA GLU A 107 -2.12 2.62 38.48
C GLU A 107 -1.39 2.44 39.80
N PRO A 108 -1.92 2.90 40.97
CA PRO A 108 -1.23 2.73 42.25
C PRO A 108 -1.04 1.26 42.62
N LEU A 109 -1.99 0.37 42.26
CA LEU A 109 -1.89 -1.04 42.54
C LEU A 109 -0.78 -1.72 41.71
N TYR A 110 -0.68 -1.40 40.41
CA TYR A 110 0.42 -1.91 39.59
C TYR A 110 1.77 -1.39 40.04
N LYS A 111 1.88 -0.12 40.46
CA LYS A 111 3.12 0.44 41.03
C LYS A 111 3.51 -0.25 42.35
N GLN A 112 2.55 -0.50 43.24
CA GLN A 112 2.78 -1.20 44.48
C GLN A 112 3.23 -2.63 44.23
N ALA A 113 2.54 -3.36 43.34
CA ALA A 113 2.91 -4.72 42.96
C ALA A 113 4.33 -4.78 42.39
N LEU A 114 4.70 -3.88 41.50
CA LEU A 114 6.04 -3.77 40.91
C LEU A 114 7.10 -3.51 41.99
N ALA A 115 6.83 -2.59 42.91
CA ALA A 115 7.75 -2.27 44.01
C ALA A 115 8.01 -3.49 44.92
N ILE A 116 6.96 -4.24 45.30
CA ILE A 116 7.08 -5.46 46.11
C ILE A 116 7.90 -6.52 45.38
N ILE A 117 7.60 -6.79 44.11
CA ILE A 117 8.32 -7.79 43.30
C ILE A 117 9.79 -7.42 43.15
N LYS A 118 10.12 -6.14 42.87
CA LYS A 118 11.50 -5.67 42.81
C LYS A 118 12.23 -5.84 44.15
N GLN A 119 11.60 -5.48 45.23
CA GLN A 119 12.19 -5.58 46.55
C GLN A 119 12.44 -7.04 46.98
N GLN A 120 11.52 -7.95 46.65
CA GLN A 120 11.58 -9.34 47.12
C GLN A 120 12.37 -10.26 46.18
N LEU A 121 12.30 -10.03 44.87
CA LEU A 121 12.87 -10.93 43.85
C LEU A 121 14.00 -10.30 43.06
N GLY A 122 14.16 -8.97 43.15
CA GLY A 122 15.16 -8.18 42.42
C GLY A 122 14.69 -7.62 41.09
N ASP A 123 15.46 -6.66 40.58
CA ASP A 123 15.15 -5.91 39.34
C ASP A 123 15.12 -6.81 38.10
N ASN A 124 15.91 -7.86 38.04
CA ASN A 124 16.08 -8.72 36.87
C ASN A 124 15.25 -10.02 36.95
N HIS A 125 14.29 -10.13 37.85
CA HIS A 125 13.46 -11.33 37.96
C HIS A 125 12.36 -11.35 36.87
N PRO A 126 11.99 -12.54 36.30
CA PRO A 126 10.93 -12.62 35.27
C PRO A 126 9.58 -12.04 35.70
N LEU A 127 9.21 -12.12 36.99
CA LEU A 127 7.99 -11.49 37.51
C LEU A 127 8.09 -9.95 37.55
N THR A 128 9.31 -9.39 37.68
CA THR A 128 9.54 -7.94 37.52
C THR A 128 9.22 -7.51 36.11
N ALA A 129 9.67 -8.28 35.10
CA ALA A 129 9.32 -8.01 33.69
C ALA A 129 7.80 -8.11 33.46
N GLN A 130 7.11 -9.05 34.09
CA GLN A 130 5.65 -9.18 34.03
C GLN A 130 4.96 -7.91 34.57
N SER A 131 5.35 -7.46 35.79
CA SER A 131 4.78 -6.27 36.41
C SER A 131 5.07 -5.00 35.61
N LEU A 132 6.26 -4.88 35.00
CA LEU A 132 6.63 -3.81 34.10
C LEU A 132 5.75 -3.80 32.84
N ASN A 133 5.51 -4.97 32.21
CA ASN A 133 4.62 -5.08 31.06
C ASN A 133 3.18 -4.67 31.40
N ASN A 134 2.67 -5.03 32.57
CA ASN A 134 1.30 -4.69 32.98
C ASN A 134 1.16 -3.17 33.21
N LEU A 135 2.12 -2.54 33.88
CA LEU A 135 2.13 -1.10 34.08
C LEU A 135 2.30 -0.35 32.74
N ALA A 136 3.18 -0.85 31.85
CA ALA A 136 3.35 -0.30 30.52
C ALA A 136 2.09 -0.41 29.65
N LEU A 137 1.34 -1.51 29.77
CA LEU A 137 0.04 -1.68 29.11
C LEU A 137 -0.97 -0.63 29.60
N LEU A 138 -1.04 -0.37 30.90
CA LEU A 138 -1.89 0.69 31.44
C LEU A 138 -1.52 2.06 30.84
N TYR A 139 -0.23 2.41 30.84
CA TYR A 139 0.22 3.67 30.25
C TYR A 139 -0.06 3.77 28.74
N ARG A 140 0.11 2.67 28.02
CA ARG A 140 -0.26 2.62 26.60
C ARG A 140 -1.75 2.89 26.38
N VAL A 141 -2.62 2.27 27.18
CA VAL A 141 -4.08 2.50 27.11
C VAL A 141 -4.45 3.93 27.45
N GLN A 142 -3.71 4.56 28.36
CA GLN A 142 -3.88 5.98 28.70
C GLN A 142 -3.21 6.94 27.71
N GLY A 143 -2.62 6.48 26.60
CA GLY A 143 -1.90 7.31 25.63
C GLY A 143 -0.57 7.88 26.14
N ARG A 144 -0.11 7.45 27.31
CA ARG A 144 1.17 7.87 27.93
C ARG A 144 2.34 7.07 27.35
N TYR A 145 2.53 7.19 26.04
CA TYR A 145 3.46 6.33 25.28
C TYR A 145 4.91 6.52 25.70
N SER A 146 5.30 7.74 26.04
CA SER A 146 6.67 8.07 26.54
C SER A 146 7.01 7.39 27.85
N GLU A 147 6.01 7.10 28.69
CA GLU A 147 6.18 6.36 29.94
C GLU A 147 6.08 4.84 29.72
N ALA A 148 5.30 4.38 28.76
CA ALA A 148 5.15 2.96 28.44
C ALA A 148 6.41 2.37 27.77
N GLU A 149 7.05 3.11 26.85
CA GLU A 149 8.16 2.60 26.04
C GLU A 149 9.36 2.10 26.89
N PRO A 150 9.89 2.87 27.84
CA PRO A 150 11.02 2.40 28.65
C PRO A 150 10.68 1.16 29.50
N LEU A 151 9.43 1.04 29.98
CA LEU A 151 9.01 -0.12 30.75
C LEU A 151 8.94 -1.38 29.88
N TYR A 152 8.40 -1.29 28.66
CA TYR A 152 8.39 -2.42 27.73
C TYR A 152 9.81 -2.83 27.31
N LYS A 153 10.71 -1.86 27.04
CA LYS A 153 12.11 -2.15 26.73
C LYS A 153 12.82 -2.84 27.91
N GLN A 154 12.61 -2.36 29.14
CA GLN A 154 13.18 -2.98 30.34
C GLN A 154 12.64 -4.40 30.52
N ALA A 155 11.33 -4.62 30.39
CA ALA A 155 10.73 -5.94 30.49
C ALA A 155 11.30 -6.91 29.44
N LEU A 156 11.45 -6.46 28.18
CA LEU A 156 12.07 -7.24 27.12
C LEU A 156 13.52 -7.60 27.43
N ALA A 157 14.31 -6.64 27.92
CA ALA A 157 15.71 -6.88 28.28
C ALA A 157 15.84 -7.93 29.37
N ILE A 158 15.01 -7.85 30.42
CA ILE A 158 14.99 -8.84 31.52
C ILE A 158 14.64 -10.22 30.97
N ARG A 159 13.57 -10.33 30.13
CA ARG A 159 13.17 -11.65 29.59
C ARG A 159 14.23 -12.24 28.67
N LYS A 160 14.90 -11.42 27.82
CA LYS A 160 16.03 -11.88 27.00
C LYS A 160 17.17 -12.40 27.86
N GLN A 161 17.53 -11.68 28.92
CA GLN A 161 18.64 -12.06 29.80
C GLN A 161 18.33 -13.32 30.61
N GLN A 162 17.10 -13.48 31.11
CA GLN A 162 16.75 -14.54 32.04
C GLN A 162 16.22 -15.81 31.37
N LEU A 163 15.52 -15.65 30.24
CA LEU A 163 14.84 -16.73 29.54
C LEU A 163 15.43 -17.03 28.15
N GLY A 164 16.25 -16.12 27.64
CA GLY A 164 16.79 -16.19 26.29
C GLY A 164 15.96 -15.51 25.21
N ASP A 165 16.58 -15.28 24.05
CA ASP A 165 15.96 -14.59 22.93
C ASP A 165 14.75 -15.35 22.34
N ASN A 166 14.79 -16.69 22.38
CA ASN A 166 13.79 -17.56 21.75
C ASN A 166 12.71 -18.07 22.70
N HIS A 167 12.53 -17.43 23.85
CA HIS A 167 11.49 -17.87 24.80
C HIS A 167 10.12 -17.25 24.46
N PRO A 168 8.97 -17.97 24.60
CA PRO A 168 7.63 -17.44 24.30
C PRO A 168 7.28 -16.15 25.05
N LEU A 169 7.71 -15.99 26.31
CA LEU A 169 7.51 -14.75 27.05
C LEU A 169 8.35 -13.58 26.50
N THR A 170 9.51 -13.86 25.87
CA THR A 170 10.30 -12.85 25.16
C THR A 170 9.53 -12.39 23.91
N ALA A 171 8.93 -13.32 23.17
CA ALA A 171 8.04 -13.00 22.05
C ALA A 171 6.83 -12.15 22.48
N GLN A 172 6.25 -12.43 23.64
CA GLN A 172 5.17 -11.60 24.19
C GLN A 172 5.62 -10.16 24.45
N SER A 173 6.83 -9.94 25.01
CA SER A 173 7.37 -8.58 25.20
C SER A 173 7.65 -7.88 23.88
N LEU A 174 8.13 -8.61 22.85
CA LEU A 174 8.29 -8.08 21.49
C LEU A 174 6.95 -7.65 20.91
N ASN A 175 5.90 -8.47 21.02
CA ASN A 175 4.55 -8.13 20.58
C ASN A 175 4.00 -6.87 21.28
N ASN A 176 4.22 -6.74 22.59
CA ASN A 176 3.75 -5.59 23.36
C ASN A 176 4.46 -4.30 22.96
N LEU A 177 5.78 -4.35 22.75
CA LEU A 177 6.56 -3.20 22.26
C LEU A 177 6.17 -2.84 20.81
N ALA A 178 5.98 -3.85 19.96
CA ALA A 178 5.49 -3.64 18.60
C ALA A 178 4.11 -2.98 18.58
N ALA A 179 3.20 -3.40 19.46
CA ALA A 179 1.89 -2.78 19.62
C ALA A 179 1.99 -1.30 20.05
N LEU A 180 2.94 -0.96 20.94
CA LEU A 180 3.18 0.44 21.29
C LEU A 180 3.60 1.26 20.07
N TYR A 181 4.57 0.76 19.28
CA TYR A 181 5.02 1.43 18.06
C TYR A 181 3.90 1.55 17.00
N TYR A 182 3.06 0.53 16.89
CA TYR A 182 1.86 0.57 16.06
C TYR A 182 0.94 1.74 16.43
N PHE A 183 0.63 1.94 17.73
CA PHE A 183 -0.20 3.04 18.19
C PHE A 183 0.44 4.42 18.01
N GLN A 184 1.77 4.48 17.97
CA GLN A 184 2.52 5.68 17.65
C GLN A 184 2.65 5.94 16.14
N GLY A 185 2.11 5.05 15.26
CA GLY A 185 2.30 5.14 13.81
C GLY A 185 3.72 4.79 13.33
N ARG A 186 4.58 4.29 14.21
CA ARG A 186 5.97 3.86 13.92
C ARG A 186 5.98 2.45 13.33
N TYR A 187 5.33 2.31 12.17
CA TYR A 187 5.09 0.99 11.56
C TYR A 187 6.37 0.28 11.15
N SER A 188 7.36 1.01 10.68
CA SER A 188 8.68 0.48 10.30
C SER A 188 9.43 -0.17 11.48
N GLU A 189 9.19 0.33 12.69
CA GLU A 189 9.76 -0.26 13.90
C GLU A 189 8.90 -1.38 14.49
N ALA A 190 7.59 -1.34 14.29
CA ALA A 190 6.66 -2.36 14.75
C ALA A 190 6.80 -3.69 13.97
N GLU A 191 6.94 -3.61 12.65
CA GLU A 191 6.93 -4.79 11.77
C GLU A 191 8.02 -5.82 12.11
N PRO A 192 9.32 -5.46 12.24
CA PRO A 192 10.36 -6.44 12.55
C PRO A 192 10.14 -7.11 13.92
N LEU A 193 9.59 -6.40 14.90
CA LEU A 193 9.30 -6.96 16.20
C LEU A 193 8.15 -7.98 16.17
N TYR A 194 7.07 -7.68 15.43
CA TYR A 194 5.99 -8.64 15.23
C TYR A 194 6.45 -9.89 14.48
N LYS A 195 7.27 -9.74 13.42
CA LYS A 195 7.85 -10.86 12.68
C LYS A 195 8.75 -11.72 13.57
N GLN A 196 9.60 -11.09 14.38
CA GLN A 196 10.47 -11.81 15.32
C GLN A 196 9.65 -12.56 16.35
N ALA A 197 8.62 -11.93 16.92
CA ALA A 197 7.73 -12.58 17.87
C ALA A 197 7.02 -13.79 17.26
N LEU A 198 6.47 -13.65 16.05
CA LEU A 198 5.82 -14.75 15.32
C LEU A 198 6.78 -15.90 15.06
N ALA A 199 8.02 -15.62 14.61
CA ALA A 199 9.02 -16.65 14.37
C ALA A 199 9.36 -17.45 15.65
N ILE A 200 9.53 -16.76 16.77
CA ILE A 200 9.78 -17.40 18.07
C ILE A 200 8.60 -18.30 18.47
N ILE A 201 7.37 -17.81 18.38
CA ILE A 201 6.17 -18.57 18.77
C ILE A 201 6.01 -19.79 17.86
N LYS A 202 6.15 -19.65 16.53
CA LYS A 202 6.12 -20.80 15.60
C LYS A 202 7.19 -21.84 15.94
N GLN A 203 8.41 -21.41 16.24
CA GLN A 203 9.52 -22.31 16.58
C GLN A 203 9.30 -23.06 17.91
N GLN A 204 8.73 -22.39 18.93
CA GLN A 204 8.64 -22.94 20.27
C GLN A 204 7.33 -23.70 20.54
N LEU A 205 6.23 -23.23 19.97
CA LEU A 205 4.90 -23.76 20.23
C LEU A 205 4.30 -24.47 18.99
N GLY A 206 4.88 -24.27 17.82
CA GLY A 206 4.43 -24.83 16.55
C GLY A 206 3.50 -23.91 15.75
N ASP A 207 3.36 -24.23 14.45
CA ASP A 207 2.57 -23.43 13.51
C ASP A 207 1.08 -23.38 13.88
N ASN A 208 0.55 -24.45 14.47
CA ASN A 208 -0.88 -24.60 14.78
C ASN A 208 -1.23 -24.20 16.24
N HIS A 209 -0.37 -23.46 16.96
CA HIS A 209 -0.68 -23.05 18.33
C HIS A 209 -1.57 -21.79 18.34
N PRO A 210 -2.53 -21.62 19.28
CA PRO A 210 -3.36 -20.42 19.37
C PRO A 210 -2.58 -19.10 19.52
N ASP A 211 -1.40 -19.12 20.19
CA ASP A 211 -0.53 -17.94 20.27
C ASP A 211 0.10 -17.60 18.91
N THR A 212 0.30 -18.59 18.04
CA THR A 212 0.70 -18.35 16.64
C THR A 212 -0.39 -17.58 15.91
N ALA A 213 -1.65 -17.98 16.06
CA ALA A 213 -2.79 -17.25 15.47
C ALA A 213 -2.88 -15.81 16.02
N SER A 214 -2.64 -15.60 17.32
CA SER A 214 -2.62 -14.27 17.93
C SER A 214 -1.52 -13.38 17.32
N SER A 215 -0.31 -13.93 17.12
CA SER A 215 0.82 -13.22 16.51
C SER A 215 0.56 -12.90 15.04
N LEU A 216 -0.06 -13.82 14.30
CA LEU A 216 -0.52 -13.61 12.91
C LEU A 216 -1.56 -12.48 12.83
N ASN A 217 -2.56 -12.47 13.71
CA ASN A 217 -3.57 -11.41 13.79
C ASN A 217 -2.94 -10.02 14.04
N ASN A 218 -1.96 -9.92 14.94
CA ASN A 218 -1.27 -8.66 15.22
C ASN A 218 -0.49 -8.15 14.01
N LEU A 219 0.24 -9.02 13.32
CA LEU A 219 0.97 -8.67 12.10
C LEU A 219 0.00 -8.31 10.95
N ALA A 220 -1.11 -9.04 10.81
CA ALA A 220 -2.16 -8.75 9.83
C ALA A 220 -2.80 -7.37 10.07
N LEU A 221 -3.07 -7.01 11.32
CA LEU A 221 -3.60 -5.69 11.68
C LEU A 221 -2.63 -4.55 11.31
N LEU A 222 -1.32 -4.76 11.52
CA LEU A 222 -0.30 -3.81 11.07
C LEU A 222 -0.37 -3.62 9.55
N TYR A 223 -0.40 -4.71 8.78
CA TYR A 223 -0.49 -4.67 7.33
C TYR A 223 -1.79 -4.03 6.84
N GLU A 224 -2.93 -4.35 7.45
CA GLU A 224 -4.20 -3.68 7.17
C GLU A 224 -4.11 -2.17 7.40
N SER A 225 -3.48 -1.74 8.49
CA SER A 225 -3.30 -0.33 8.81
C SER A 225 -2.39 0.39 7.82
N GLN A 226 -1.42 -0.32 7.26
CA GLN A 226 -0.59 0.16 6.15
C GLN A 226 -1.29 0.09 4.78
N GLY A 227 -2.45 -0.58 4.66
CA GLY A 227 -3.16 -0.84 3.40
C GLY A 227 -2.62 -2.03 2.62
N ARG A 228 -1.70 -2.78 3.18
CA ARG A 228 -1.11 -4.01 2.62
C ARG A 228 -2.10 -5.16 2.76
N TYR A 229 -3.26 -5.01 2.12
CA TYR A 229 -4.38 -5.94 2.28
C TYR A 229 -4.08 -7.34 1.75
N SER A 230 -3.29 -7.45 0.69
CA SER A 230 -2.86 -8.73 0.11
C SER A 230 -2.01 -9.57 1.07
N GLU A 231 -1.29 -8.91 1.99
CA GLU A 231 -0.51 -9.58 3.03
C GLU A 231 -1.34 -9.83 4.29
N ALA A 232 -2.25 -8.93 4.62
CA ALA A 232 -3.09 -9.08 5.81
C ALA A 232 -4.08 -10.24 5.65
N GLU A 233 -4.68 -10.42 4.46
CA GLU A 233 -5.71 -11.43 4.22
C GLU A 233 -5.25 -12.87 4.48
N PRO A 234 -4.12 -13.35 3.93
CA PRO A 234 -3.65 -14.70 4.21
C PRO A 234 -3.34 -14.94 5.70
N LEU A 235 -2.77 -13.94 6.39
CA LEU A 235 -2.47 -14.06 7.82
C LEU A 235 -3.74 -14.17 8.67
N TYR A 236 -4.77 -13.37 8.37
CA TYR A 236 -6.06 -13.50 9.05
C TYR A 236 -6.74 -14.83 8.77
N LYS A 237 -6.64 -15.35 7.53
CA LYS A 237 -7.18 -16.68 7.16
C LYS A 237 -6.42 -17.81 7.88
N GLU A 238 -5.09 -17.74 7.92
CA GLU A 238 -4.25 -18.72 8.64
C GLU A 238 -4.59 -18.69 10.13
N ALA A 239 -4.66 -17.52 10.76
CA ALA A 239 -5.05 -17.37 12.14
C ALA A 239 -6.44 -17.97 12.43
N LEU A 240 -7.44 -17.68 11.58
CA LEU A 240 -8.79 -18.24 11.71
C LEU A 240 -8.78 -19.78 11.57
N ALA A 241 -8.00 -20.34 10.64
CA ALA A 241 -7.89 -21.78 10.44
C ALA A 241 -7.28 -22.47 11.68
N ILE A 242 -6.21 -21.89 12.23
CA ILE A 242 -5.57 -22.40 13.48
C ILE A 242 -6.57 -22.41 14.63
N ILE A 243 -7.27 -21.29 14.87
CA ILE A 243 -8.22 -21.18 15.97
C ILE A 243 -9.38 -22.17 15.81
N LYS A 244 -9.93 -22.32 14.60
CA LYS A 244 -10.97 -23.33 14.30
C LYS A 244 -10.48 -24.75 14.54
N GLN A 245 -9.27 -25.07 14.12
CA GLN A 245 -8.70 -26.40 14.30
C GLN A 245 -8.44 -26.72 15.77
N GLN A 246 -7.94 -25.78 16.55
CA GLN A 246 -7.50 -26.01 17.94
C GLN A 246 -8.62 -25.85 18.96
N LEU A 247 -9.51 -24.88 18.77
CA LEU A 247 -10.54 -24.51 19.72
C LEU A 247 -11.97 -24.82 19.24
N GLY A 248 -12.14 -25.07 17.94
CA GLY A 248 -13.41 -25.38 17.31
C GLY A 248 -14.11 -24.18 16.66
N ASP A 249 -15.05 -24.51 15.76
CA ASP A 249 -15.79 -23.50 14.96
C ASP A 249 -16.62 -22.54 15.82
N ASN A 250 -17.07 -22.98 16.98
CA ASN A 250 -17.94 -22.20 17.87
C ASN A 250 -17.20 -21.58 19.08
N HIS A 251 -15.88 -21.52 19.07
CA HIS A 251 -15.13 -20.88 20.18
C HIS A 251 -15.21 -19.35 20.08
N PRO A 252 -15.23 -18.59 21.22
CA PRO A 252 -15.21 -17.12 21.19
C PRO A 252 -14.06 -16.51 20.39
N ASP A 253 -12.87 -17.12 20.43
CA ASP A 253 -11.71 -16.66 19.64
C ASP A 253 -11.91 -16.86 18.13
N THR A 254 -12.74 -17.84 17.73
CA THR A 254 -13.18 -17.99 16.34
C THR A 254 -14.03 -16.79 15.90
N ALA A 255 -14.93 -16.31 16.78
CA ALA A 255 -15.70 -15.11 16.52
C ALA A 255 -14.81 -13.86 16.39
N THR A 256 -13.78 -13.76 17.23
CA THR A 256 -12.79 -12.67 17.15
C THR A 256 -12.02 -12.70 15.81
N SER A 257 -11.53 -13.86 15.40
CA SER A 257 -10.81 -14.04 14.13
C SER A 257 -11.71 -13.75 12.91
N LEU A 258 -12.99 -14.15 12.96
CA LEU A 258 -13.99 -13.81 11.93
C LEU A 258 -14.24 -12.31 11.86
N ASN A 259 -14.37 -11.63 13.01
CA ASN A 259 -14.53 -10.17 13.08
C ASN A 259 -13.31 -9.44 12.45
N ASN A 260 -12.09 -9.92 12.69
CA ASN A 260 -10.89 -9.33 12.13
C ASN A 260 -10.84 -9.47 10.60
N LEU A 261 -11.09 -10.68 10.08
CA LEU A 261 -11.14 -10.93 8.64
C LEU A 261 -12.27 -10.13 7.96
N ALA A 262 -13.44 -10.05 8.60
CA ALA A 262 -14.56 -9.24 8.10
C ALA A 262 -14.20 -7.75 8.06
N GLY A 263 -13.48 -7.24 9.06
CA GLY A 263 -12.98 -5.87 9.10
C GLY A 263 -12.01 -5.55 7.96
N LEU A 264 -11.17 -6.50 7.61
CA LEU A 264 -10.30 -6.38 6.43
C LEU A 264 -11.14 -6.26 5.14
N TYR A 265 -12.13 -7.14 4.94
CA TYR A 265 -13.00 -7.07 3.76
C TYR A 265 -13.83 -5.78 3.72
N GLU A 266 -14.31 -5.31 4.86
CA GLU A 266 -14.97 -3.99 4.96
C GLU A 266 -14.01 -2.86 4.52
N SER A 267 -12.76 -2.89 4.98
CA SER A 267 -11.72 -1.90 4.63
C SER A 267 -11.42 -1.88 3.13
N GLN A 268 -11.58 -3.02 2.45
CA GLN A 268 -11.44 -3.18 1.00
C GLN A 268 -12.72 -2.82 0.21
N GLY A 269 -13.85 -2.56 0.88
CA GLY A 269 -15.14 -2.39 0.23
C GLY A 269 -15.81 -3.70 -0.23
N ARG A 270 -15.26 -4.86 0.16
CA ARG A 270 -15.78 -6.22 -0.15
C ARG A 270 -16.91 -6.58 0.82
N TYR A 271 -17.97 -5.77 0.81
CA TYR A 271 -19.05 -5.87 1.80
C TYR A 271 -19.83 -7.19 1.73
N SER A 272 -19.96 -7.78 0.55
CA SER A 272 -20.62 -9.09 0.35
C SER A 272 -19.88 -10.23 1.03
N GLU A 273 -18.58 -10.11 1.21
CA GLU A 273 -17.74 -11.10 1.91
C GLU A 273 -17.64 -10.80 3.41
N ALA A 274 -17.68 -9.52 3.80
CA ALA A 274 -17.63 -9.12 5.21
C ALA A 274 -18.91 -9.49 5.99
N GLU A 275 -20.09 -9.29 5.39
CA GLU A 275 -21.38 -9.46 6.06
C GLU A 275 -21.60 -10.87 6.64
N PRO A 276 -21.41 -11.97 5.89
CA PRO A 276 -21.59 -13.30 6.43
C PRO A 276 -20.65 -13.62 7.59
N LEU A 277 -19.40 -13.13 7.56
CA LEU A 277 -18.42 -13.35 8.61
C LEU A 277 -18.82 -12.60 9.92
N TYR A 278 -19.27 -11.35 9.81
CA TYR A 278 -19.77 -10.60 10.98
C TYR A 278 -21.01 -11.26 11.57
N LYS A 279 -21.93 -11.78 10.74
CA LYS A 279 -23.12 -12.51 11.22
C LYS A 279 -22.73 -13.81 11.93
N GLN A 280 -21.77 -14.54 11.40
CA GLN A 280 -21.27 -15.76 12.04
C GLN A 280 -20.58 -15.46 13.37
N ALA A 281 -19.72 -14.43 13.41
CA ALA A 281 -19.07 -13.98 14.63
C ALA A 281 -20.10 -13.62 15.72
N LEU A 282 -21.15 -12.86 15.35
CA LEU A 282 -22.22 -12.49 16.26
C LEU A 282 -23.00 -13.72 16.78
N ALA A 283 -23.29 -14.67 15.91
CA ALA A 283 -23.99 -15.91 16.30
C ALA A 283 -23.17 -16.71 17.32
N ILE A 284 -21.88 -16.89 17.10
CA ILE A 284 -20.96 -17.57 18.01
C ILE A 284 -20.90 -16.83 19.35
N SER A 285 -20.69 -15.50 19.32
CA SER A 285 -20.60 -14.69 20.55
C SER A 285 -21.88 -14.81 21.40
N LYS A 286 -23.06 -14.76 20.77
CA LYS A 286 -24.34 -14.94 21.46
C LYS A 286 -24.48 -16.33 22.05
N GLN A 287 -24.12 -17.37 21.32
CA GLN A 287 -24.28 -18.75 21.74
C GLN A 287 -23.34 -19.11 22.90
N GLN A 288 -22.10 -18.66 22.85
CA GLN A 288 -21.06 -19.08 23.78
C GLN A 288 -20.92 -18.16 25.00
N LEU A 289 -21.07 -16.85 24.81
CA LEU A 289 -20.87 -15.84 25.83
C LEU A 289 -22.20 -15.26 26.35
N GLY A 290 -23.27 -15.41 25.57
CA GLY A 290 -24.58 -14.88 25.87
C GLY A 290 -24.86 -13.51 25.25
N ASP A 291 -26.17 -13.15 25.20
CA ASP A 291 -26.65 -11.93 24.59
C ASP A 291 -26.15 -10.62 25.24
N ASN A 292 -25.70 -10.69 26.50
CA ASN A 292 -25.31 -9.54 27.30
C ASN A 292 -23.79 -9.45 27.52
N HIS A 293 -22.97 -10.22 26.81
CA HIS A 293 -21.51 -10.17 26.96
C HIS A 293 -20.90 -8.96 26.23
N PRO A 294 -19.82 -8.32 26.75
CA PRO A 294 -19.16 -7.21 26.07
C PRO A 294 -18.67 -7.54 24.65
N ASP A 295 -18.21 -8.77 24.39
CA ASP A 295 -17.76 -9.20 23.06
C ASP A 295 -18.94 -9.38 22.09
N THR A 296 -20.12 -9.77 22.60
CA THR A 296 -21.37 -9.76 21.81
C THR A 296 -21.72 -8.32 21.39
N ALA A 297 -21.55 -7.35 22.29
CA ALA A 297 -21.72 -5.94 21.95
C ALA A 297 -20.71 -5.46 20.87
N THR A 298 -19.49 -5.98 20.90
CA THR A 298 -18.47 -5.69 19.88
C THR A 298 -18.88 -6.24 18.52
N SER A 299 -19.33 -7.49 18.43
CA SER A 299 -19.82 -8.10 17.19
C SER A 299 -21.06 -7.37 16.63
N LEU A 300 -21.99 -6.95 17.49
CA LEU A 300 -23.15 -6.11 17.10
C LEU A 300 -22.71 -4.78 16.52
N ASN A 301 -21.75 -4.11 17.17
CA ASN A 301 -21.20 -2.82 16.73
C ASN A 301 -20.52 -2.92 15.34
N ASN A 302 -19.76 -3.96 15.11
CA ASN A 302 -19.04 -4.16 13.84
C ASN A 302 -20.01 -4.43 12.68
N LEU A 303 -21.04 -5.28 12.91
CA LEU A 303 -22.08 -5.50 11.90
C LEU A 303 -22.90 -4.22 11.63
N ALA A 304 -23.19 -3.44 12.67
CA ALA A 304 -23.87 -2.15 12.51
C ALA A 304 -23.03 -1.14 11.72
N LEU A 305 -21.71 -1.12 11.93
CA LEU A 305 -20.79 -0.28 11.16
C LEU A 305 -20.84 -0.63 9.67
N LEU A 306 -20.78 -1.92 9.33
CA LEU A 306 -20.91 -2.40 7.96
C LEU A 306 -22.22 -1.90 7.32
N TYR A 307 -23.35 -2.07 8.00
CA TYR A 307 -24.64 -1.61 7.49
C TYR A 307 -24.71 -0.08 7.33
N ARG A 308 -24.13 0.68 8.26
CA ARG A 308 -24.04 2.14 8.14
C ARG A 308 -23.24 2.55 6.90
N VAL A 309 -22.11 1.89 6.63
CA VAL A 309 -21.26 2.19 5.46
C VAL A 309 -21.98 1.87 4.15
N GLN A 310 -22.83 0.83 4.14
CA GLN A 310 -23.66 0.47 3.00
C GLN A 310 -24.91 1.38 2.84
N GLY A 311 -25.18 2.31 3.76
CA GLY A 311 -26.38 3.13 3.78
C GLY A 311 -27.64 2.39 4.30
N ARG A 312 -27.49 1.18 4.84
CA ARG A 312 -28.57 0.35 5.41
C ARG A 312 -28.86 0.79 6.86
N TYR A 313 -29.26 2.02 7.03
CA TYR A 313 -29.38 2.67 8.33
C TYR A 313 -30.43 2.03 9.24
N SER A 314 -31.55 1.56 8.68
CA SER A 314 -32.63 0.89 9.43
C SER A 314 -32.19 -0.43 10.06
N GLU A 315 -31.19 -1.09 9.47
CA GLU A 315 -30.61 -2.32 10.02
C GLU A 315 -29.47 -2.03 11.02
N ALA A 316 -28.75 -0.92 10.84
CA ALA A 316 -27.65 -0.52 11.71
C ALA A 316 -28.13 -0.01 13.08
N GLU A 317 -29.21 0.79 13.11
CA GLU A 317 -29.68 1.48 14.33
C GLU A 317 -30.00 0.52 15.48
N PRO A 318 -30.81 -0.55 15.30
CA PRO A 318 -31.13 -1.47 16.40
C PRO A 318 -29.90 -2.21 16.94
N LEU A 319 -28.91 -2.49 16.08
CA LEU A 319 -27.66 -3.16 16.50
C LEU A 319 -26.78 -2.24 17.34
N TYR A 320 -26.63 -0.97 16.96
CA TYR A 320 -25.91 0.03 17.75
C TYR A 320 -26.59 0.27 19.11
N ASN A 321 -27.92 0.40 19.13
CA ASN A 321 -28.68 0.56 20.37
C ASN A 321 -28.50 -0.64 21.29
N ARG A 322 -28.51 -1.87 20.75
CA ARG A 322 -28.29 -3.08 21.54
C ARG A 322 -26.86 -3.15 22.07
N SER A 323 -25.87 -2.84 21.25
CA SER A 323 -24.47 -2.78 21.67
C SER A 323 -24.27 -1.76 22.81
N LEU A 324 -24.84 -0.57 22.67
CA LEU A 324 -24.79 0.47 23.71
C LEU A 324 -25.44 0.03 25.01
N ALA A 325 -26.62 -0.60 24.96
CA ALA A 325 -27.31 -1.10 26.14
C ALA A 325 -26.50 -2.15 26.90
N ILE A 326 -25.87 -3.10 26.17
CA ILE A 326 -25.01 -4.11 26.78
C ILE A 326 -23.79 -3.47 27.45
N ARG A 327 -23.08 -2.56 26.77
CA ARG A 327 -21.90 -1.89 27.33
C ARG A 327 -22.25 -1.04 28.55
N LYS A 328 -23.38 -0.32 28.55
CA LYS A 328 -23.86 0.40 29.73
C LYS A 328 -24.13 -0.54 30.90
N GLN A 329 -24.78 -1.67 30.66
CA GLN A 329 -25.11 -2.64 31.70
C GLN A 329 -23.87 -3.33 32.29
N GLN A 330 -22.91 -3.74 31.45
CA GLN A 330 -21.78 -4.57 31.86
C GLN A 330 -20.55 -3.75 32.31
N LEU A 331 -20.28 -2.64 31.60
CA LEU A 331 -19.10 -1.81 31.81
C LEU A 331 -19.42 -0.50 32.55
N GLY A 332 -20.70 -0.08 32.53
CA GLY A 332 -21.16 1.18 33.11
C GLY A 332 -21.26 2.32 32.10
N ASP A 333 -21.99 3.36 32.51
CA ASP A 333 -22.22 4.54 31.65
C ASP A 333 -20.94 5.30 31.31
N ASN A 334 -19.97 5.30 32.22
CA ASN A 334 -18.72 6.07 32.07
C ASN A 334 -17.55 5.26 31.48
N HIS A 335 -17.80 4.09 30.89
CA HIS A 335 -16.72 3.30 30.29
C HIS A 335 -16.30 3.83 28.92
N PRO A 336 -15.00 3.81 28.53
CA PRO A 336 -14.55 4.25 27.20
C PRO A 336 -15.23 3.50 26.04
N ASP A 337 -15.52 2.20 26.18
CA ASP A 337 -16.25 1.46 25.14
C ASP A 337 -17.73 1.88 25.04
N THR A 338 -18.34 2.31 26.15
CA THR A 338 -19.68 2.93 26.14
C THR A 338 -19.64 4.22 25.33
N ALA A 339 -18.62 5.07 25.51
CA ALA A 339 -18.38 6.25 24.70
C ALA A 339 -18.17 5.93 23.22
N THR A 340 -17.47 4.83 22.90
CA THR A 340 -17.32 4.34 21.53
C THR A 340 -18.68 3.98 20.90
N SER A 341 -19.56 3.28 21.62
CA SER A 341 -20.93 2.99 21.13
C SER A 341 -21.75 4.26 20.92
N LEU A 342 -21.65 5.23 21.81
CA LEU A 342 -22.30 6.55 21.68
C LEU A 342 -21.80 7.29 20.43
N ASN A 343 -20.49 7.33 20.19
CA ASN A 343 -19.89 7.93 19.01
C ASN A 343 -20.39 7.28 17.70
N ASN A 344 -20.48 5.94 17.68
CA ASN A 344 -20.91 5.21 16.49
C ASN A 344 -22.41 5.41 16.19
N LEU A 345 -23.26 5.42 17.23
CA LEU A 345 -24.67 5.74 17.09
C LEU A 345 -24.88 7.20 16.65
N ALA A 346 -24.10 8.13 17.22
CA ALA A 346 -24.14 9.54 16.79
C ALA A 346 -23.71 9.70 15.32
N ALA A 347 -22.69 8.96 14.89
CA ALA A 347 -22.25 8.95 13.49
C ALA A 347 -23.33 8.39 12.53
N LEU A 348 -24.12 7.41 12.98
CA LEU A 348 -25.28 6.92 12.23
C LEU A 348 -26.32 8.04 12.07
N TYR A 349 -26.71 8.70 13.16
CA TYR A 349 -27.67 9.80 13.13
C TYR A 349 -27.17 10.97 12.29
N GLN A 350 -25.89 11.30 12.37
CA GLN A 350 -25.28 12.31 11.49
C GLN A 350 -25.39 11.91 10.02
N SER A 351 -25.12 10.63 9.67
CA SER A 351 -25.25 10.13 8.30
C SER A 351 -26.70 10.19 7.77
N GLN A 352 -27.68 10.16 8.65
CA GLN A 352 -29.11 10.31 8.34
C GLN A 352 -29.59 11.78 8.34
N GLY A 353 -28.71 12.74 8.68
CA GLY A 353 -29.12 14.15 8.88
C GLY A 353 -29.85 14.43 10.18
N ARG A 354 -29.96 13.47 11.09
CA ARG A 354 -30.62 13.56 12.42
C ARG A 354 -29.69 14.24 13.43
N TYR A 355 -29.27 15.46 13.14
CA TYR A 355 -28.22 16.17 13.89
C TYR A 355 -28.62 16.47 15.35
N SER A 356 -29.86 16.72 15.62
CA SER A 356 -30.38 16.96 16.99
C SER A 356 -30.26 15.75 17.90
N GLU A 357 -30.27 14.54 17.35
CA GLU A 357 -30.08 13.30 18.10
C GLU A 357 -28.57 12.92 18.19
N ALA A 358 -27.77 13.27 17.17
CA ALA A 358 -26.34 13.01 17.17
C ALA A 358 -25.56 13.86 18.17
N GLU A 359 -25.90 15.16 18.31
CA GLU A 359 -25.14 16.11 19.12
C GLU A 359 -25.02 15.69 20.60
N PRO A 360 -26.11 15.36 21.32
CA PRO A 360 -26.00 14.96 22.72
C PRO A 360 -25.19 13.69 22.93
N LEU A 361 -25.23 12.75 21.99
CA LEU A 361 -24.45 11.51 22.07
C LEU A 361 -22.94 11.78 21.89
N TYR A 362 -22.55 12.62 20.92
CA TYR A 362 -21.15 13.03 20.77
C TYR A 362 -20.64 13.80 21.98
N LYS A 363 -21.44 14.70 22.55
CA LYS A 363 -21.06 15.43 23.78
C LYS A 363 -20.90 14.49 24.97
N GLN A 364 -21.80 13.53 25.15
CA GLN A 364 -21.69 12.53 26.20
C GLN A 364 -20.44 11.66 26.02
N ALA A 365 -20.20 11.16 24.79
CA ALA A 365 -19.01 10.39 24.50
C ALA A 365 -17.72 11.16 24.80
N LEU A 366 -17.63 12.42 24.37
CA LEU A 366 -16.48 13.29 24.65
C LEU A 366 -16.28 13.50 26.16
N ALA A 367 -17.36 13.73 26.93
CA ALA A 367 -17.29 13.89 28.38
C ALA A 367 -16.73 12.64 29.05
N ILE A 368 -17.21 11.45 28.67
CA ILE A 368 -16.72 10.15 29.21
C ILE A 368 -15.23 9.98 28.87
N ILE A 369 -14.84 10.19 27.62
CA ILE A 369 -13.42 10.00 27.21
C ILE A 369 -12.51 10.98 27.96
N LYS A 370 -12.91 12.25 28.10
CA LYS A 370 -12.14 13.23 28.90
C LYS A 370 -12.03 12.82 30.36
N GLN A 371 -13.11 12.36 30.96
CA GLN A 371 -13.10 11.93 32.36
C GLN A 371 -12.22 10.72 32.59
N GLN A 372 -12.23 9.72 31.70
CA GLN A 372 -11.55 8.44 31.91
C GLN A 372 -10.11 8.43 31.39
N LEU A 373 -9.84 9.08 30.27
CA LEU A 373 -8.53 9.05 29.61
C LEU A 373 -7.78 10.39 29.71
N GLY A 374 -8.49 11.47 30.05
CA GLY A 374 -7.93 12.81 30.17
C GLY A 374 -8.12 13.67 28.91
N ASP A 375 -7.91 14.98 29.12
CA ASP A 375 -8.08 15.98 28.06
C ASP A 375 -7.11 15.80 26.90
N ASN A 376 -5.92 15.29 27.16
CA ASN A 376 -4.83 15.16 26.17
C ASN A 376 -4.73 13.75 25.55
N HIS A 377 -5.71 12.89 25.74
CA HIS A 377 -5.66 11.53 25.16
C HIS A 377 -5.97 11.55 23.65
N PRO A 378 -5.33 10.69 22.80
CA PRO A 378 -5.65 10.61 21.37
C PRO A 378 -7.13 10.34 21.07
N ALA A 379 -7.84 9.55 21.90
CA ALA A 379 -9.28 9.33 21.77
C ALA A 379 -10.09 10.60 22.04
N THR A 380 -9.60 11.52 22.89
CA THR A 380 -10.21 12.85 23.10
C THR A 380 -10.12 13.67 21.81
N ALA A 381 -8.97 13.66 21.14
CA ALA A 381 -8.83 14.31 19.84
C ALA A 381 -9.79 13.74 18.80
N ALA A 382 -9.95 12.40 18.75
CA ALA A 382 -10.91 11.75 17.85
C ALA A 382 -12.36 12.17 18.14
N SER A 383 -12.77 12.20 19.42
CA SER A 383 -14.12 12.62 19.82
C SER A 383 -14.37 14.10 19.52
N LEU A 384 -13.38 14.96 19.72
CA LEU A 384 -13.41 16.38 19.33
C LEU A 384 -13.58 16.54 17.81
N ASN A 385 -12.83 15.78 17.00
CA ASN A 385 -12.97 15.79 15.55
C ASN A 385 -14.38 15.36 15.10
N ASN A 386 -14.97 14.35 15.74
CA ASN A 386 -16.31 13.87 15.41
C ASN A 386 -17.38 14.95 15.71
N LEU A 387 -17.33 15.57 16.90
CA LEU A 387 -18.24 16.65 17.27
C LEU A 387 -18.06 17.88 16.37
N ALA A 388 -16.82 18.24 16.04
CA ALA A 388 -16.52 19.33 15.12
C ALA A 388 -17.05 19.06 13.70
N ALA A 389 -16.94 17.82 13.22
CA ALA A 389 -17.50 17.41 11.92
C ALA A 389 -19.03 17.49 11.89
N LEU A 390 -19.70 17.19 13.01
CA LEU A 390 -21.14 17.42 13.15
C LEU A 390 -21.47 18.90 13.02
N TYR A 391 -20.78 19.78 13.76
CA TYR A 391 -21.01 21.22 13.68
C TYR A 391 -20.71 21.78 12.28
N GLN A 392 -19.65 21.32 11.65
CA GLN A 392 -19.35 21.66 10.25
C GLN A 392 -20.49 21.27 9.31
N SER A 393 -21.04 20.05 9.47
CA SER A 393 -22.17 19.58 8.66
C SER A 393 -23.44 20.42 8.86
N GLN A 394 -23.58 21.08 10.01
CA GLN A 394 -24.66 22.01 10.34
C GLN A 394 -24.38 23.46 9.91
N GLY A 395 -23.20 23.78 9.36
CA GLY A 395 -22.79 25.15 9.08
C GLY A 395 -22.38 25.95 10.32
N ARG A 396 -22.26 25.32 11.49
CA ARG A 396 -21.86 25.93 12.77
C ARG A 396 -20.34 26.02 12.89
N TYR A 397 -19.72 26.73 11.94
CA TYR A 397 -18.26 26.75 11.78
C TYR A 397 -17.50 27.35 12.96
N SER A 398 -18.08 28.38 13.62
CA SER A 398 -17.50 29.02 14.81
C SER A 398 -17.38 28.08 16.02
N GLU A 399 -18.23 27.04 16.08
CA GLU A 399 -18.17 26.01 17.11
C GLU A 399 -17.27 24.85 16.72
N ALA A 400 -17.17 24.54 15.42
CA ALA A 400 -16.32 23.48 14.90
C ALA A 400 -14.82 23.81 15.00
N GLU A 401 -14.45 25.04 14.68
CA GLU A 401 -13.06 25.46 14.58
C GLU A 401 -12.23 25.22 15.86
N PRO A 402 -12.66 25.69 17.06
CA PRO A 402 -11.88 25.47 18.29
C PRO A 402 -11.73 24.00 18.64
N LEU A 403 -12.71 23.15 18.32
CA LEU A 403 -12.64 21.71 18.57
C LEU A 403 -11.61 21.04 17.65
N TYR A 404 -11.60 21.38 16.36
CA TYR A 404 -10.58 20.88 15.43
C TYR A 404 -9.16 21.35 15.80
N LYS A 405 -9.02 22.61 16.22
CA LYS A 405 -7.71 23.12 16.69
C LYS A 405 -7.23 22.40 17.95
N GLN A 406 -8.13 22.14 18.90
CA GLN A 406 -7.80 21.37 20.10
C GLN A 406 -7.43 19.93 19.73
N ALA A 407 -8.16 19.28 18.83
CA ALA A 407 -7.86 17.93 18.35
C ALA A 407 -6.48 17.87 17.67
N LEU A 408 -6.13 18.87 16.85
CA LEU A 408 -4.82 18.98 16.24
C LEU A 408 -3.70 19.15 17.28
N ALA A 409 -3.91 20.01 18.28
CA ALA A 409 -2.92 20.23 19.34
C ALA A 409 -2.62 18.94 20.12
N ILE A 410 -3.68 18.20 20.50
CA ILE A 410 -3.55 16.89 21.17
C ILE A 410 -2.82 15.90 20.27
N SER A 411 -3.20 15.80 18.99
CA SER A 411 -2.58 14.87 18.04
C SER A 411 -1.08 15.15 17.90
N LYS A 412 -0.68 16.42 17.75
CA LYS A 412 0.73 16.81 17.67
C LYS A 412 1.48 16.49 18.96
N GLN A 413 0.90 16.78 20.12
CA GLN A 413 1.54 16.58 21.41
C GLN A 413 1.73 15.11 21.75
N GLN A 414 0.72 14.25 21.47
CA GLN A 414 0.71 12.86 21.92
C GLN A 414 1.24 11.88 20.90
N LEU A 415 1.02 12.16 19.62
CA LEU A 415 1.37 11.26 18.53
C LEU A 415 2.57 11.78 17.70
N GLY A 416 2.83 13.09 17.78
CA GLY A 416 3.87 13.76 16.99
C GLY A 416 3.36 14.38 15.69
N ASP A 417 4.20 15.25 15.13
CA ASP A 417 3.85 16.01 13.92
C ASP A 417 3.62 15.10 12.70
N ASN A 418 4.36 14.00 12.61
CA ASN A 418 4.34 13.10 11.44
C ASN A 418 3.33 11.95 11.55
N HIS A 419 2.52 11.90 12.60
CA HIS A 419 1.55 10.82 12.76
C HIS A 419 0.36 10.95 11.76
N PRO A 420 -0.16 9.84 11.19
CA PRO A 420 -1.30 9.89 10.26
C PRO A 420 -2.54 10.61 10.81
N ASN A 421 -2.83 10.49 12.12
CA ASN A 421 -3.94 11.20 12.75
C ASN A 421 -3.70 12.72 12.83
N THR A 422 -2.43 13.17 12.88
CA THR A 422 -2.10 14.60 12.79
C THR A 422 -2.43 15.13 11.39
N ALA A 423 -2.11 14.37 10.33
CA ALA A 423 -2.55 14.70 8.97
C ALA A 423 -4.09 14.77 8.87
N THR A 424 -4.80 13.81 9.49
CA THR A 424 -6.28 13.83 9.53
C THR A 424 -6.82 15.11 10.16
N SER A 425 -6.28 15.53 11.31
CA SER A 425 -6.71 16.75 11.99
C SER A 425 -6.40 18.02 11.18
N LEU A 426 -5.25 18.07 10.50
CA LEU A 426 -4.88 19.14 9.57
C LEU A 426 -5.84 19.20 8.37
N ASN A 427 -6.13 18.05 7.77
CA ASN A 427 -7.06 17.94 6.65
C ASN A 427 -8.50 18.31 7.06
N ASN A 428 -8.94 17.98 8.28
CA ASN A 428 -10.25 18.41 8.79
C ASN A 428 -10.33 19.93 8.90
N LEU A 429 -9.29 20.60 9.44
CA LEU A 429 -9.22 22.07 9.47
C LEU A 429 -9.22 22.66 8.07
N ALA A 430 -8.46 22.10 7.14
CA ALA A 430 -8.49 22.53 5.75
C ALA A 430 -9.89 22.43 5.15
N GLY A 431 -10.61 21.33 5.43
CA GLY A 431 -12.00 21.13 5.00
C GLY A 431 -12.98 22.13 5.62
N LEU A 432 -12.78 22.48 6.89
CA LEU A 432 -13.57 23.51 7.54
C LEU A 432 -13.38 24.87 6.86
N TYR A 433 -12.13 25.32 6.67
CA TYR A 433 -11.86 26.61 6.02
C TYR A 433 -12.30 26.63 4.56
N TYR A 434 -12.18 25.51 3.85
CA TYR A 434 -12.73 25.38 2.50
C TYR A 434 -14.28 25.54 2.51
N SER A 435 -14.98 24.98 3.52
CA SER A 435 -16.44 25.14 3.65
C SER A 435 -16.84 26.58 3.96
N GLN A 436 -15.94 27.38 4.55
CA GLN A 436 -16.11 28.81 4.83
C GLN A 436 -15.68 29.73 3.67
N ASP A 437 -15.18 29.15 2.56
CA ASP A 437 -14.57 29.87 1.43
C ASP A 437 -13.28 30.63 1.82
N ASP A 438 -12.66 30.32 2.97
CA ASP A 438 -11.34 30.83 3.36
C ASP A 438 -10.22 30.00 2.71
N ILE A 439 -10.00 30.26 1.43
CA ILE A 439 -9.05 29.54 0.60
C ILE A 439 -7.60 29.64 1.11
N PRO A 440 -7.11 30.79 1.60
CA PRO A 440 -5.76 30.88 2.16
C PRO A 440 -5.53 29.92 3.33
N GLN A 441 -6.43 29.87 4.30
CA GLN A 441 -6.32 28.94 5.43
C GLN A 441 -6.50 27.48 5.00
N ALA A 442 -7.41 27.19 4.05
CA ALA A 442 -7.58 25.86 3.48
C ALA A 442 -6.26 25.37 2.87
N ILE A 443 -5.58 26.20 2.04
CA ILE A 443 -4.28 25.88 1.46
C ILE A 443 -3.22 25.67 2.54
N ASN A 444 -3.17 26.53 3.56
CA ASN A 444 -2.20 26.45 4.65
C ASN A 444 -2.29 25.10 5.40
N TYR A 445 -3.49 24.72 5.86
CA TYR A 445 -3.65 23.47 6.58
C TYR A 445 -3.53 22.24 5.69
N LEU A 446 -4.03 22.30 4.45
CA LEU A 446 -3.89 21.21 3.50
C LEU A 446 -2.42 20.96 3.14
N SER A 447 -1.62 22.01 2.95
CA SER A 447 -0.19 21.87 2.67
C SER A 447 0.57 21.19 3.81
N GLN A 448 0.21 21.50 5.06
CA GLN A 448 0.79 20.81 6.23
C GLN A 448 0.35 19.34 6.28
N GLY A 449 -0.92 19.05 6.03
CA GLY A 449 -1.43 17.67 5.98
C GLY A 449 -0.74 16.84 4.90
N LEU A 450 -0.56 17.42 3.69
CA LEU A 450 0.17 16.79 2.59
C LEU A 450 1.64 16.54 2.93
N ALA A 451 2.29 17.44 3.68
CA ALA A 451 3.69 17.24 4.11
C ALA A 451 3.82 16.03 5.07
N VAL A 452 2.86 15.86 5.99
CA VAL A 452 2.81 14.67 6.86
C VAL A 452 2.56 13.40 6.05
N GLU A 453 1.64 13.44 5.09
CA GLU A 453 1.39 12.31 4.19
C GLU A 453 2.64 11.96 3.36
N GLU A 454 3.36 12.97 2.85
CA GLU A 454 4.60 12.75 2.08
C GLU A 454 5.70 12.12 2.94
N TYR A 455 5.84 12.56 4.20
CA TYR A 455 6.74 11.92 5.15
C TYR A 455 6.39 10.43 5.32
N ASN A 456 5.12 10.12 5.58
CA ASN A 456 4.66 8.72 5.74
C ASN A 456 4.83 7.90 4.46
N LEU A 457 4.61 8.50 3.28
CA LEU A 457 4.89 7.85 1.99
C LEU A 457 6.38 7.52 1.84
N SER A 458 7.26 8.45 2.22
CA SER A 458 8.72 8.23 2.11
C SER A 458 9.20 7.09 3.01
N GLU A 459 8.58 6.90 4.17
CA GLU A 459 8.90 5.81 5.09
C GLU A 459 8.34 4.45 4.62
N ASN A 460 7.08 4.43 4.18
CA ASN A 460 6.38 3.16 3.93
C ASN A 460 6.56 2.61 2.51
N LEU A 461 6.84 3.45 1.49
CA LEU A 461 7.08 2.96 0.12
C LEU A 461 8.45 2.30 -0.08
N ASN A 462 9.32 2.35 0.91
CA ASN A 462 10.60 1.64 0.89
C ASN A 462 10.45 0.15 1.22
N ILE A 463 9.29 -0.27 1.71
CA ILE A 463 9.03 -1.62 2.18
C ILE A 463 8.07 -2.31 1.20
N GLY A 464 8.32 -3.59 0.92
CA GLY A 464 7.42 -4.43 0.15
C GLY A 464 7.57 -4.35 -1.37
N ASP A 465 6.76 -5.15 -2.05
CA ASP A 465 6.68 -5.24 -3.51
C ASP A 465 5.88 -4.08 -4.14
N ASP A 466 5.80 -4.03 -5.47
CA ASP A 466 5.06 -2.97 -6.17
C ASP A 466 3.57 -2.96 -5.86
N LYS A 467 2.95 -4.12 -5.57
CA LYS A 467 1.53 -4.20 -5.21
C LYS A 467 1.28 -3.58 -3.83
N GLN A 468 2.12 -3.88 -2.86
CA GLN A 468 2.07 -3.30 -1.52
C GLN A 468 2.23 -1.78 -1.55
N LYS A 469 3.16 -1.29 -2.39
CA LYS A 469 3.35 0.15 -2.62
C LYS A 469 2.11 0.79 -3.26
N GLN A 470 1.45 0.10 -4.21
CA GLN A 470 0.18 0.57 -4.81
C GLN A 470 -0.94 0.67 -3.77
N ASP A 471 -1.11 -0.36 -2.94
CA ASP A 471 -2.12 -0.40 -1.89
C ASP A 471 -1.91 0.74 -0.87
N TYR A 472 -0.65 1.03 -0.51
CA TYR A 472 -0.35 2.17 0.35
C TYR A 472 -0.62 3.52 -0.33
N MET A 473 -0.23 3.70 -1.60
CA MET A 473 -0.52 4.91 -2.37
C MET A 473 -2.02 5.17 -2.51
N ALA A 474 -2.84 4.13 -2.59
CA ALA A 474 -4.30 4.26 -2.69
C ALA A 474 -4.92 5.02 -1.50
N LYS A 475 -4.30 4.97 -0.31
CA LYS A 475 -4.77 5.69 0.89
C LYS A 475 -4.71 7.21 0.75
N VAL A 476 -3.79 7.73 -0.04
CA VAL A 476 -3.58 9.17 -0.22
C VAL A 476 -4.17 9.72 -1.52
N LEU A 477 -4.82 8.89 -2.34
CA LEU A 477 -5.46 9.35 -3.58
C LEU A 477 -6.55 10.38 -3.29
N GLY A 478 -7.33 10.21 -2.22
CA GLY A 478 -8.39 11.14 -1.86
C GLY A 478 -7.90 12.56 -1.57
N THR A 479 -6.72 12.72 -0.97
CA THR A 479 -6.11 14.05 -0.74
C THR A 479 -5.50 14.62 -2.01
N THR A 480 -5.02 13.76 -2.94
CA THR A 480 -4.63 14.21 -4.29
C THR A 480 -5.82 14.76 -5.05
N ASP A 481 -6.93 14.01 -5.09
CA ASP A 481 -8.19 14.44 -5.68
C ASP A 481 -8.66 15.78 -5.08
N TRP A 482 -8.50 15.93 -3.78
CA TRP A 482 -8.92 17.14 -3.08
C TRP A 482 -8.10 18.38 -3.44
N VAL A 483 -6.78 18.30 -3.45
CA VAL A 483 -5.94 19.46 -3.79
C VAL A 483 -6.15 19.90 -5.24
N ILE A 484 -6.37 18.95 -6.15
CA ILE A 484 -6.74 19.24 -7.54
C ILE A 484 -8.10 19.95 -7.60
N SER A 485 -9.09 19.45 -6.85
CA SER A 485 -10.43 20.05 -6.78
C SER A 485 -10.41 21.45 -6.18
N LEU A 486 -9.64 21.67 -5.10
CA LEU A 486 -9.44 22.98 -4.50
C LEU A 486 -8.92 23.99 -5.52
N ASN A 487 -7.90 23.60 -6.31
CA ASN A 487 -7.38 24.48 -7.36
C ASN A 487 -8.41 24.72 -8.46
N LEU A 488 -8.90 23.64 -9.12
CA LEU A 488 -9.65 23.80 -10.38
C LEU A 488 -11.09 24.29 -10.18
N GLN A 489 -11.70 24.04 -9.02
CA GLN A 489 -13.10 24.37 -8.77
C GLN A 489 -13.28 25.58 -7.83
N ALA A 490 -12.52 25.64 -6.74
CA ALA A 490 -12.70 26.71 -5.75
C ALA A 490 -11.77 27.90 -5.98
N ALA A 491 -10.57 27.65 -6.49
CA ALA A 491 -9.54 28.68 -6.63
C ALA A 491 -8.77 28.58 -7.96
N PRO A 492 -9.43 28.57 -9.13
CA PRO A 492 -8.79 28.33 -10.43
C PRO A 492 -7.73 29.38 -10.80
N ASN A 493 -7.84 30.58 -10.26
CA ASN A 493 -6.92 31.69 -10.53
C ASN A 493 -5.95 31.95 -9.35
N ASN A 494 -5.89 31.06 -8.36
CA ASN A 494 -5.00 31.21 -7.22
C ASN A 494 -3.66 30.52 -7.49
N PRO A 495 -2.54 31.27 -7.61
CA PRO A 495 -1.24 30.69 -7.94
C PRO A 495 -0.73 29.71 -6.87
N GLN A 496 -1.07 29.92 -5.58
CA GLN A 496 -0.65 29.05 -4.49
C GLN A 496 -1.38 27.69 -4.56
N ALA A 497 -2.71 27.72 -4.88
CA ALA A 497 -3.50 26.49 -5.08
C ALA A 497 -2.98 25.70 -6.28
N THR A 498 -2.70 26.39 -7.41
CA THR A 498 -2.16 25.76 -8.63
C THR A 498 -0.79 25.12 -8.36
N ARG A 499 0.07 25.86 -7.64
CA ARG A 499 1.39 25.37 -7.27
C ARG A 499 1.32 24.17 -6.33
N LEU A 500 0.44 24.21 -5.32
CA LEU A 500 0.24 23.09 -4.39
C LEU A 500 -0.27 21.84 -5.13
N ALA A 501 -1.23 22.01 -6.05
CA ALA A 501 -1.77 20.91 -6.83
C ALA A 501 -0.69 20.26 -7.72
N LEU A 502 0.05 21.04 -8.50
CA LEU A 502 1.12 20.51 -9.35
C LEU A 502 2.24 19.86 -8.52
N LYS A 503 2.64 20.49 -7.40
CA LYS A 503 3.61 19.89 -6.47
C LYS A 503 3.15 18.51 -6.01
N THR A 504 1.90 18.38 -5.54
CA THR A 504 1.34 17.10 -5.08
C THR A 504 1.28 16.06 -6.19
N ILE A 505 0.91 16.46 -7.41
CA ILE A 505 0.93 15.58 -8.58
C ILE A 505 2.35 15.05 -8.82
N LEU A 506 3.33 15.94 -8.88
CA LEU A 506 4.73 15.57 -9.12
C LEU A 506 5.33 14.71 -7.98
N GLU A 507 4.90 14.89 -6.73
CA GLU A 507 5.32 14.07 -5.59
C GLU A 507 4.72 12.65 -5.63
N ARG A 508 3.55 12.44 -6.27
CA ARG A 508 2.79 11.19 -6.18
C ARG A 508 2.73 10.40 -7.49
N LYS A 509 2.59 11.07 -8.63
CA LYS A 509 2.55 10.42 -9.95
C LYS A 509 3.90 9.81 -10.30
N GLY A 510 3.93 8.53 -10.65
CA GLY A 510 5.16 7.80 -10.96
C GLY A 510 6.04 7.46 -9.74
N ARG A 511 5.56 7.70 -8.51
CA ARG A 511 6.34 7.52 -7.28
C ARG A 511 6.87 6.10 -7.10
N ILE A 512 6.04 5.09 -7.34
CA ILE A 512 6.43 3.69 -7.18
C ILE A 512 7.54 3.31 -8.16
N LEU A 513 7.45 3.78 -9.41
CA LEU A 513 8.50 3.56 -10.40
C LEU A 513 9.84 4.11 -9.93
N ASP A 514 9.86 5.34 -9.41
CA ASP A 514 11.07 5.97 -8.88
C ASP A 514 11.65 5.19 -7.69
N VAL A 515 10.80 4.82 -6.73
CA VAL A 515 11.27 4.07 -5.55
C VAL A 515 11.90 2.74 -5.97
N SER A 516 11.24 2.00 -6.87
CA SER A 516 11.75 0.70 -7.35
C SER A 516 13.02 0.86 -8.17
N THR A 517 13.08 1.87 -9.06
CA THR A 517 14.27 2.17 -9.89
C THR A 517 15.46 2.59 -9.02
N ASN A 518 15.24 3.56 -8.13
CA ASN A 518 16.30 4.12 -7.30
C ASN A 518 16.88 3.07 -6.33
N SER A 519 16.04 2.21 -5.74
CA SER A 519 16.48 1.16 -4.84
C SER A 519 17.47 0.20 -5.53
N LEU A 520 17.13 -0.25 -6.73
CA LEU A 520 17.99 -1.14 -7.50
C LEU A 520 19.27 -0.44 -8.01
N GLN A 521 19.15 0.81 -8.45
CA GLN A 521 20.31 1.57 -8.94
C GLN A 521 21.31 1.86 -7.83
N ILE A 522 20.86 2.25 -6.65
CA ILE A 522 21.70 2.48 -5.47
C ILE A 522 22.52 1.23 -5.16
N LEU A 523 21.89 0.05 -5.07
CA LEU A 523 22.56 -1.17 -4.74
C LEU A 523 23.53 -1.62 -5.86
N ARG A 524 23.14 -1.45 -7.13
CA ARG A 524 24.01 -1.76 -8.29
C ARG A 524 25.27 -0.92 -8.34
N GLN A 525 25.25 0.30 -7.79
CA GLN A 525 26.40 1.19 -7.72
C GLN A 525 27.35 0.83 -6.56
N ARG A 526 26.88 0.10 -5.55
CA ARG A 526 27.64 -0.35 -4.38
C ARG A 526 28.34 -1.68 -4.65
N THR A 527 29.27 -1.69 -5.58
CA THR A 527 30.03 -2.91 -5.94
C THR A 527 30.97 -3.39 -4.84
N ASP A 528 31.30 -2.54 -3.89
CA ASP A 528 32.09 -2.79 -2.68
C ASP A 528 31.27 -3.35 -1.51
N ASP A 529 29.94 -3.24 -1.54
CA ASP A 529 29.06 -3.74 -0.49
C ASP A 529 28.57 -5.16 -0.79
N LEU A 530 29.19 -6.14 -0.13
CA LEU A 530 28.92 -7.56 -0.35
C LEU A 530 27.45 -7.93 -0.12
N GLU A 531 26.80 -7.34 0.90
CA GLU A 531 25.40 -7.61 1.21
C GLU A 531 24.48 -7.10 0.09
N SER A 532 24.70 -5.90 -0.43
CA SER A 532 23.96 -5.38 -1.58
C SER A 532 24.10 -6.26 -2.82
N GLN A 533 25.31 -6.77 -3.09
CA GLN A 533 25.53 -7.64 -4.24
C GLN A 533 24.86 -9.01 -4.06
N GLN A 534 24.86 -9.55 -2.84
CA GLN A 534 24.15 -10.79 -2.51
C GLN A 534 22.64 -10.63 -2.66
N LEU A 535 22.05 -9.54 -2.16
CA LEU A 535 20.62 -9.26 -2.31
C LEU A 535 20.20 -9.12 -3.78
N LEU A 536 21.02 -8.44 -4.62
CA LEU A 536 20.77 -8.34 -6.06
C LEU A 536 20.81 -9.71 -6.75
N THR A 537 21.79 -10.55 -6.40
CA THR A 537 21.90 -11.91 -6.94
C THR A 537 20.69 -12.76 -6.56
N GLN A 538 20.29 -12.74 -5.29
CA GLN A 538 19.11 -13.45 -4.81
C GLN A 538 17.83 -12.96 -5.47
N LEU A 539 17.70 -11.64 -5.71
CA LEU A 539 16.53 -11.07 -6.40
C LEU A 539 16.43 -11.60 -7.85
N ILE A 540 17.56 -11.63 -8.58
CA ILE A 540 17.59 -12.16 -9.95
C ILE A 540 17.15 -13.62 -9.96
N GLU A 541 17.72 -14.45 -9.07
CA GLU A 541 17.42 -15.87 -8.97
C GLU A 541 15.94 -16.11 -8.66
N VAL A 542 15.40 -15.40 -7.65
CA VAL A 542 14.02 -15.63 -7.22
C VAL A 542 13.01 -15.13 -8.26
N ARG A 543 13.25 -13.99 -8.92
CA ARG A 543 12.37 -13.50 -9.98
C ARG A 543 12.38 -14.41 -11.21
N THR A 544 13.51 -14.99 -11.55
CA THR A 544 13.60 -16.01 -12.58
C THR A 544 12.83 -17.28 -12.19
N GLN A 545 12.89 -17.70 -10.91
CA GLN A 545 12.10 -18.83 -10.42
C GLN A 545 10.59 -18.53 -10.44
N VAL A 546 10.16 -17.33 -10.02
CA VAL A 546 8.75 -16.91 -10.11
C VAL A 546 8.28 -16.91 -11.56
N SER A 547 9.05 -16.33 -12.48
CA SER A 547 8.74 -16.34 -13.90
C SER A 547 8.60 -17.77 -14.41
N ASN A 548 9.60 -18.62 -14.19
CA ASN A 548 9.58 -20.01 -14.66
C ASN A 548 8.41 -20.82 -14.09
N LEU A 549 8.08 -20.66 -12.79
CA LEU A 549 6.96 -21.36 -12.17
C LEU A 549 5.62 -20.86 -12.72
N THR A 550 5.47 -19.55 -12.91
CA THR A 550 4.24 -18.97 -13.46
C THR A 550 3.92 -19.50 -14.86
N PHE A 551 4.95 -19.87 -15.63
CA PHE A 551 4.81 -20.42 -16.97
C PHE A 551 4.73 -21.95 -17.01
N LYS A 552 4.76 -22.67 -15.86
CA LYS A 552 4.52 -24.12 -15.78
C LYS A 552 3.04 -24.41 -15.57
N LYS A 553 2.59 -25.59 -16.03
CA LYS A 553 1.21 -26.04 -15.78
C LYS A 553 1.09 -26.74 -14.43
N PRO A 554 -0.05 -26.60 -13.73
CA PRO A 554 -0.31 -27.39 -12.52
C PRO A 554 -0.18 -28.90 -12.73
N GLU A 555 -0.41 -29.39 -13.96
CA GLU A 555 -0.32 -30.81 -14.36
C GLU A 555 1.13 -31.33 -14.42
N ASP A 556 2.12 -30.44 -14.47
CA ASP A 556 3.55 -30.79 -14.41
C ASP A 556 4.02 -31.14 -12.98
N PHE A 557 3.11 -31.01 -11.98
CA PHE A 557 3.37 -31.26 -10.57
C PHE A 557 2.55 -32.46 -10.05
N PRO A 558 2.98 -33.11 -8.95
CA PRO A 558 2.23 -34.21 -8.35
C PRO A 558 0.79 -33.86 -7.97
N SER A 559 0.49 -32.60 -7.64
CA SER A 559 -0.87 -32.08 -7.49
C SER A 559 -0.91 -30.56 -7.72
N PRO A 560 -2.10 -29.99 -8.05
CA PRO A 560 -2.29 -28.55 -8.15
C PRO A 560 -1.99 -27.79 -6.85
N GLU A 561 -2.15 -28.42 -5.69
CA GLU A 561 -1.84 -27.87 -4.38
C GLU A 561 -0.35 -27.67 -4.23
N ILE A 562 0.48 -28.65 -4.61
CA ILE A 562 1.95 -28.57 -4.57
C ILE A 562 2.44 -27.44 -5.50
N TYR A 563 1.84 -27.33 -6.70
CA TYR A 563 2.16 -26.22 -7.61
C TYR A 563 1.88 -24.86 -6.95
N ARG A 564 0.66 -24.68 -6.37
CA ARG A 564 0.28 -23.43 -5.69
C ARG A 564 1.20 -23.13 -4.50
N GLN A 565 1.52 -24.14 -3.72
CA GLN A 565 2.41 -24.00 -2.58
C GLN A 565 3.79 -23.51 -3.03
N GLN A 566 4.41 -24.16 -4.02
CA GLN A 566 5.72 -23.76 -4.52
C GLN A 566 5.73 -22.36 -5.13
N LEU A 567 4.69 -22.01 -5.92
CA LEU A 567 4.57 -20.67 -6.49
C LEU A 567 4.44 -19.61 -5.38
N ASN A 568 3.63 -19.89 -4.35
CA ASN A 568 3.48 -19.00 -3.22
C ASN A 568 4.80 -18.84 -2.42
N GLU A 569 5.51 -19.94 -2.12
CA GLU A 569 6.79 -19.90 -1.41
C GLU A 569 7.82 -19.04 -2.13
N VAL A 570 7.96 -19.21 -3.45
CA VAL A 570 8.92 -18.43 -4.23
C VAL A 570 8.49 -16.98 -4.37
N THR A 571 7.18 -16.72 -4.49
CA THR A 571 6.63 -15.35 -4.54
C THR A 571 6.85 -14.62 -3.22
N GLU A 572 6.59 -15.26 -2.08
CA GLU A 572 6.85 -14.67 -0.76
C GLU A 572 8.35 -14.41 -0.53
N LYS A 573 9.21 -15.32 -0.98
CA LYS A 573 10.66 -15.10 -0.94
C LYS A 573 11.09 -13.90 -1.80
N ALA A 574 10.47 -13.70 -2.96
CA ALA A 574 10.73 -12.52 -3.80
C ALA A 574 10.34 -11.22 -3.07
N LYS A 575 9.17 -11.19 -2.44
CA LYS A 575 8.70 -10.04 -1.64
C LYS A 575 9.65 -9.75 -0.46
N GLU A 576 10.11 -10.78 0.23
CA GLU A 576 11.07 -10.63 1.34
C GLU A 576 12.37 -9.98 0.87
N ILE A 577 12.93 -10.46 -0.25
CA ILE A 577 14.17 -9.91 -0.82
C ILE A 577 13.97 -8.47 -1.30
N GLU A 578 12.85 -8.16 -1.97
CA GLU A 578 12.49 -6.80 -2.38
C GLU A 578 12.36 -5.86 -1.18
N GLY A 579 11.78 -6.34 -0.08
CA GLY A 579 11.72 -5.61 1.18
C GLY A 579 13.11 -5.32 1.76
N LYS A 580 14.00 -6.32 1.80
CA LYS A 580 15.40 -6.14 2.26
C LYS A 580 16.16 -5.14 1.38
N ILE A 581 15.97 -5.19 0.06
CA ILE A 581 16.54 -4.23 -0.89
C ILE A 581 16.02 -2.81 -0.59
N GLY A 582 14.72 -2.67 -0.31
CA GLY A 582 14.13 -1.39 0.07
C GLY A 582 14.78 -0.80 1.33
N VAL A 583 14.89 -1.60 2.39
CA VAL A 583 15.54 -1.20 3.65
C VAL A 583 17.02 -0.85 3.42
N ARG A 584 17.79 -1.72 2.75
CA ARG A 584 19.21 -1.50 2.47
C ARG A 584 19.45 -0.26 1.63
N SER A 585 18.60 -0.02 0.62
CA SER A 585 18.69 1.20 -0.19
C SER A 585 18.37 2.46 0.61
N ALA A 586 17.47 2.39 1.60
CA ALA A 586 17.14 3.51 2.45
C ALA A 586 18.34 3.96 3.31
N GLU A 587 19.18 3.04 3.76
CA GLU A 587 20.41 3.35 4.52
C GLU A 587 21.40 4.23 3.70
N PHE A 588 21.41 4.08 2.38
CA PHE A 588 22.25 4.85 1.47
C PHE A 588 21.58 6.12 0.92
N ARG A 589 20.25 6.29 1.15
CA ARG A 589 19.47 7.44 0.63
C ARG A 589 19.64 8.74 1.41
N SER A 590 20.34 8.75 2.50
CA SER A 590 20.53 9.95 3.34
C SER A 590 21.00 11.22 2.59
N LEU A 591 21.26 11.12 1.29
CA LEU A 591 21.71 12.20 0.39
C LEU A 591 20.69 12.54 -0.74
N SER A 592 19.55 11.87 -0.86
CA SER A 592 18.58 12.24 -1.90
C SER A 592 17.76 13.46 -1.47
N GLN A 593 17.91 14.55 -2.20
CA GLN A 593 17.14 15.77 -1.96
C GLN A 593 15.64 15.54 -2.21
N PRO A 594 14.76 16.16 -1.40
CA PRO A 594 13.31 16.09 -1.64
C PRO A 594 12.99 16.63 -3.03
N ILE A 595 11.98 16.00 -3.67
CA ILE A 595 11.48 16.46 -4.96
C ILE A 595 10.85 17.83 -4.79
N THR A 596 11.41 18.82 -5.47
CA THR A 596 10.89 20.17 -5.47
C THR A 596 10.44 20.56 -6.87
N LEU A 597 9.41 21.37 -6.95
CA LEU A 597 8.89 21.89 -8.20
C LEU A 597 9.98 22.70 -8.94
N GLU A 598 10.79 23.45 -8.23
CA GLU A 598 11.92 24.20 -8.74
C GLU A 598 13.04 23.31 -9.27
N GLY A 599 13.24 22.14 -8.64
CA GLY A 599 14.21 21.15 -9.10
C GLY A 599 13.83 20.59 -10.47
N ILE A 600 12.55 20.29 -10.68
CA ILE A 600 12.01 19.82 -11.96
C ILE A 600 12.01 20.95 -13.01
N GLN A 601 11.54 22.14 -12.63
CA GLN A 601 11.48 23.32 -13.50
C GLN A 601 12.83 23.61 -14.20
N LYS A 602 13.93 23.58 -13.43
CA LYS A 602 15.28 23.82 -13.96
C LYS A 602 15.75 22.82 -15.02
N LEU A 603 15.09 21.68 -15.12
CA LEU A 603 15.42 20.61 -16.05
C LEU A 603 14.57 20.65 -17.32
N ILE A 604 13.56 21.53 -17.38
CA ILE A 604 12.76 21.73 -18.58
C ILE A 604 13.58 22.57 -19.57
N PRO A 605 13.79 22.11 -20.82
CA PRO A 605 14.45 22.89 -21.86
C PRO A 605 13.76 24.23 -22.09
N ALA A 606 14.52 25.26 -22.48
CA ALA A 606 14.01 26.64 -22.61
C ALA A 606 12.90 26.77 -23.69
N ASP A 607 12.87 25.88 -24.68
CA ASP A 607 11.91 25.82 -25.77
C ASP A 607 10.76 24.84 -25.52
N ALA A 608 10.69 24.24 -24.31
CA ALA A 608 9.75 23.19 -23.98
C ALA A 608 8.80 23.55 -22.83
N ALA A 609 7.72 22.77 -22.69
CA ALA A 609 6.87 22.78 -21.50
C ALA A 609 6.61 21.35 -21.02
N LEU A 610 6.55 21.17 -19.70
CA LEU A 610 6.11 19.93 -19.08
C LEU A 610 4.58 19.93 -18.99
N VAL A 611 3.93 18.93 -19.58
CA VAL A 611 2.48 18.75 -19.60
C VAL A 611 2.12 17.51 -18.81
N GLU A 612 1.59 17.71 -17.59
CA GLU A 612 1.05 16.65 -16.74
C GLU A 612 -0.45 16.53 -16.93
N ILE A 613 -0.93 15.42 -17.47
CA ILE A 613 -2.34 15.09 -17.50
C ILE A 613 -2.63 14.15 -16.34
N VAL A 614 -3.71 14.40 -15.61
CA VAL A 614 -4.09 13.60 -14.43
C VAL A 614 -5.58 13.27 -14.47
N ARG A 615 -5.92 12.07 -14.02
CA ARG A 615 -7.30 11.65 -13.77
C ARG A 615 -7.62 11.80 -12.30
N TYR A 616 -8.66 12.56 -11.96
CA TYR A 616 -9.04 12.85 -10.59
C TYR A 616 -10.57 12.78 -10.40
N ARG A 617 -11.01 12.67 -9.15
CA ARG A 617 -12.43 12.76 -8.78
C ARG A 617 -12.67 14.11 -8.09
N PRO A 618 -13.57 14.95 -8.63
CA PRO A 618 -13.85 16.24 -8.02
C PRO A 618 -14.45 16.06 -6.61
N LEU A 619 -13.96 16.83 -5.64
CA LEU A 619 -14.42 16.83 -4.27
C LEU A 619 -15.32 18.03 -4.00
N ASN A 620 -16.55 17.77 -3.56
CA ASN A 620 -17.43 18.78 -2.97
C ASN A 620 -17.51 18.59 -1.44
N PRO A 621 -16.80 19.40 -0.64
CA PRO A 621 -16.78 19.24 0.82
C PRO A 621 -18.10 19.61 1.48
N LYS A 622 -18.97 20.37 0.80
CA LYS A 622 -20.31 20.77 1.27
C LYS A 622 -21.36 19.67 1.06
N ALA A 623 -21.06 18.65 0.25
CA ALA A 623 -21.97 17.52 0.01
C ALA A 623 -21.95 16.49 1.17
N PRO A 624 -23.03 15.71 1.36
CA PRO A 624 -23.01 14.55 2.25
C PRO A 624 -21.84 13.61 1.99
N GLU A 625 -21.34 12.93 3.02
CA GLU A 625 -20.11 12.13 2.96
C GLU A 625 -20.07 11.12 1.79
N ASN A 626 -21.18 10.45 1.53
CA ASN A 626 -21.33 9.46 0.46
C ASN A 626 -21.43 10.05 -0.95
N GLN A 627 -21.56 11.37 -1.08
CA GLN A 627 -21.71 12.12 -2.35
C GLN A 627 -20.58 13.15 -2.56
N ARG A 628 -19.57 13.15 -1.70
CA ARG A 628 -18.49 14.15 -1.75
C ARG A 628 -17.61 14.03 -3.00
N PHE A 629 -17.42 12.82 -3.53
CA PHE A 629 -16.66 12.63 -4.75
C PHE A 629 -17.57 12.44 -5.95
N GLY A 630 -17.38 13.27 -6.95
CA GLY A 630 -18.07 13.19 -8.24
C GLY A 630 -17.46 12.16 -9.20
N ASN A 631 -18.01 12.15 -10.44
CA ASN A 631 -17.47 11.31 -11.51
C ASN A 631 -16.03 11.69 -11.83
N PRO A 632 -15.18 10.71 -12.20
CA PRO A 632 -13.81 10.97 -12.62
C PRO A 632 -13.73 11.97 -13.78
N ARG A 633 -12.73 12.85 -13.73
CA ARG A 633 -12.43 13.88 -14.73
C ARG A 633 -10.95 13.83 -15.10
N TYR A 634 -10.61 14.41 -16.26
CA TYR A 634 -9.23 14.72 -16.60
C TYR A 634 -8.92 16.18 -16.33
N ALA A 635 -7.69 16.43 -15.91
CA ALA A 635 -7.14 17.77 -15.76
C ALA A 635 -5.73 17.84 -16.36
N VAL A 636 -5.31 19.03 -16.77
CA VAL A 636 -3.96 19.28 -17.23
C VAL A 636 -3.29 20.36 -16.38
N TYR A 637 -2.01 20.14 -16.09
CA TYR A 637 -1.10 21.13 -15.52
C TYR A 637 0.10 21.28 -16.44
N ILE A 638 0.46 22.52 -16.76
CA ILE A 638 1.58 22.86 -17.64
C ILE A 638 2.58 23.70 -16.85
N LEU A 639 3.82 23.19 -16.73
CA LEU A 639 4.93 23.89 -16.10
C LEU A 639 5.90 24.38 -17.18
N TYR A 640 6.18 25.67 -17.15
CA TYR A 640 7.11 26.33 -18.07
C TYR A 640 8.49 26.51 -17.43
N PRO A 641 9.56 26.71 -18.26
CA PRO A 641 10.93 26.95 -17.76
C PRO A 641 11.07 28.18 -16.88
N ASN A 642 10.24 29.20 -17.10
CA ASN A 642 10.19 30.44 -16.31
C ASN A 642 9.48 30.27 -14.95
N GLY A 643 8.88 29.09 -14.68
CA GLY A 643 8.16 28.80 -13.46
C GLY A 643 6.66 29.08 -13.49
N ASP A 644 6.14 29.60 -14.61
CA ASP A 644 4.70 29.76 -14.79
C ASP A 644 4.02 28.41 -14.82
N ILE A 645 2.83 28.34 -14.21
CA ILE A 645 2.00 27.14 -14.18
C ILE A 645 0.63 27.50 -14.73
N LYS A 646 0.16 26.76 -15.71
CA LYS A 646 -1.21 26.85 -16.18
C LYS A 646 -1.93 25.54 -15.90
N ALA A 647 -3.21 25.61 -15.55
CA ALA A 647 -4.02 24.43 -15.25
C ALA A 647 -5.41 24.57 -15.89
N LYS A 648 -6.01 23.44 -16.26
CA LYS A 648 -7.37 23.41 -16.81
C LYS A 648 -8.02 22.05 -16.53
N ASP A 649 -9.30 22.09 -16.16
CA ASP A 649 -10.17 20.92 -16.17
C ASP A 649 -10.58 20.60 -17.62
N LEU A 650 -10.34 19.36 -18.06
CA LEU A 650 -10.62 18.90 -19.43
C LEU A 650 -12.01 18.24 -19.56
N GLY A 651 -12.73 18.06 -18.46
CA GLY A 651 -14.05 17.46 -18.47
C GLY A 651 -14.11 16.04 -17.90
N GLU A 652 -15.30 15.43 -17.98
CA GLU A 652 -15.53 14.08 -17.49
C GLU A 652 -14.66 13.05 -18.23
N ALA A 653 -14.13 12.08 -17.48
CA ALA A 653 -13.22 11.09 -18.01
C ALA A 653 -13.92 10.12 -18.97
N LYS A 654 -15.16 9.70 -18.68
CA LYS A 654 -15.83 8.69 -19.48
C LYS A 654 -15.99 9.08 -20.96
N PRO A 655 -16.50 10.29 -21.35
CA PRO A 655 -16.57 10.68 -22.75
C PRO A 655 -15.21 10.75 -23.45
N ILE A 656 -14.14 11.09 -22.72
CA ILE A 656 -12.77 11.11 -23.25
C ILE A 656 -12.28 9.69 -23.46
N ASP A 657 -12.48 8.79 -22.46
CA ASP A 657 -12.10 7.38 -22.52
C ASP A 657 -12.82 6.64 -23.67
N ASP A 658 -14.12 6.93 -23.90
CA ASP A 658 -14.89 6.33 -25.00
C ASP A 658 -14.32 6.75 -26.38
N LYS A 659 -14.00 8.04 -26.57
CA LYS A 659 -13.35 8.55 -27.79
C LYS A 659 -11.94 8.00 -27.98
N LEU A 660 -11.19 7.86 -26.89
CA LEU A 660 -9.85 7.28 -26.87
C LEU A 660 -9.86 5.83 -27.38
N ILE A 661 -10.77 5.00 -26.85
CA ILE A 661 -10.91 3.60 -27.26
C ILE A 661 -11.25 3.54 -28.76
N TYR A 662 -12.23 4.32 -29.20
CA TYR A 662 -12.63 4.36 -30.59
C TYR A 662 -11.50 4.81 -31.54
N PHE A 663 -10.73 5.83 -31.15
CA PHE A 663 -9.55 6.28 -31.90
C PHE A 663 -8.46 5.21 -31.96
N ARG A 664 -8.13 4.61 -30.83
CA ARG A 664 -7.09 3.58 -30.73
C ARG A 664 -7.42 2.36 -31.59
N ASP A 665 -8.67 1.90 -31.55
CA ASP A 665 -9.09 0.72 -32.30
C ASP A 665 -9.06 0.99 -33.80
N ASN A 666 -9.48 2.19 -34.28
CA ASN A 666 -9.32 2.61 -35.66
C ASN A 666 -7.85 2.77 -36.09
N LEU A 667 -6.98 3.22 -35.18
CA LEU A 667 -5.56 3.47 -35.48
C LEU A 667 -4.77 2.17 -35.60
N ALA A 668 -5.12 1.15 -34.82
CA ALA A 668 -4.45 -0.16 -34.83
C ALA A 668 -4.90 -1.08 -36.00
N ASP A 669 -5.85 -0.65 -36.82
CA ASP A 669 -6.35 -1.39 -37.97
C ASP A 669 -5.93 -0.69 -39.28
N ALA A 670 -5.06 -1.38 -40.06
CA ALA A 670 -4.56 -0.89 -41.34
C ALA A 670 -5.65 -0.71 -42.42
N GLU A 671 -6.79 -1.41 -42.28
CA GLU A 671 -7.92 -1.39 -43.21
C GLU A 671 -8.87 -0.22 -42.93
N THR A 672 -8.71 0.47 -41.80
CA THR A 672 -9.52 1.64 -41.45
C THR A 672 -9.31 2.74 -42.47
N ARG A 673 -10.40 3.27 -43.07
CA ARG A 673 -10.30 4.34 -44.04
C ARG A 673 -9.75 5.63 -43.44
N LEU A 674 -8.80 6.27 -44.13
CA LEU A 674 -8.11 7.46 -43.62
C LEU A 674 -9.07 8.58 -43.16
N PRO A 675 -10.18 8.93 -43.88
CA PRO A 675 -11.12 9.92 -43.37
C PRO A 675 -11.84 9.53 -42.07
N GLN A 676 -12.11 8.26 -41.87
CA GLN A 676 -12.71 7.74 -40.62
C GLN A 676 -11.73 7.89 -39.47
N LEU A 677 -10.48 7.49 -39.66
CA LEU A 677 -9.41 7.62 -38.68
C LEU A 677 -9.18 9.10 -38.34
N GLN A 678 -9.06 9.99 -39.34
CA GLN A 678 -8.90 11.43 -39.10
C GLN A 678 -10.07 12.02 -38.30
N LYS A 679 -11.30 11.58 -38.59
CA LYS A 679 -12.49 12.00 -37.84
C LYS A 679 -12.41 11.58 -36.38
N SER A 680 -12.02 10.32 -36.07
CA SER A 680 -11.87 9.84 -34.71
C SER A 680 -10.73 10.56 -33.95
N ALA A 681 -9.62 10.82 -34.66
CA ALA A 681 -8.49 11.59 -34.14
C ALA A 681 -8.90 13.04 -33.79
N ARG A 682 -9.66 13.69 -34.66
CA ARG A 682 -10.17 15.05 -34.43
C ARG A 682 -11.14 15.12 -33.27
N GLN A 683 -12.06 14.13 -33.15
CA GLN A 683 -13.03 14.08 -32.04
C GLN A 683 -12.35 13.95 -30.68
N LEU A 684 -11.26 13.20 -30.60
CA LEU A 684 -10.47 13.10 -29.36
C LEU A 684 -9.68 14.38 -29.11
N ASP A 685 -9.05 14.94 -30.14
CA ASP A 685 -8.30 16.19 -30.09
C ASP A 685 -9.12 17.35 -29.52
N GLU A 686 -10.36 17.54 -30.01
CA GLU A 686 -11.28 18.60 -29.55
C GLU A 686 -11.45 18.63 -28.01
N THR A 687 -11.49 17.47 -27.39
CA THR A 687 -11.73 17.37 -25.93
C THR A 687 -10.44 17.29 -25.13
N LEU A 688 -9.34 16.85 -25.73
CA LEU A 688 -8.09 16.57 -25.03
C LEU A 688 -7.00 17.60 -25.37
N MET A 689 -6.51 17.61 -26.61
CA MET A 689 -5.33 18.41 -26.95
C MET A 689 -5.64 19.85 -27.38
N GLN A 690 -6.78 20.13 -27.99
CA GLN A 690 -7.15 21.51 -28.37
C GLN A 690 -7.20 22.43 -27.13
N PRO A 691 -7.81 22.08 -25.99
CA PRO A 691 -7.72 22.86 -24.76
C PRO A 691 -6.29 23.01 -24.22
N ILE A 692 -5.44 22.01 -24.39
CA ILE A 692 -4.03 22.04 -23.96
C ILE A 692 -3.22 22.98 -24.87
N ARG A 693 -3.41 22.91 -26.18
CA ARG A 693 -2.76 23.82 -27.15
C ARG A 693 -3.07 25.29 -26.90
N GLN A 694 -4.30 25.62 -26.51
CA GLN A 694 -4.67 26.97 -26.10
C GLN A 694 -3.85 27.51 -24.93
N LEU A 695 -3.49 26.62 -24.00
CA LEU A 695 -2.62 26.97 -22.87
C LEU A 695 -1.15 27.03 -23.26
N LEU A 696 -0.68 26.15 -24.14
CA LEU A 696 0.73 26.10 -24.60
C LEU A 696 1.15 27.37 -25.40
N GLY A 697 0.22 27.99 -26.12
CA GLY A 697 0.53 29.14 -26.97
C GLY A 697 1.55 28.78 -28.06
N ASP A 698 2.67 29.48 -28.10
CA ASP A 698 3.72 29.30 -29.12
C ASP A 698 4.66 28.11 -28.82
N THR A 699 4.56 27.50 -27.64
CA THR A 699 5.44 26.37 -27.30
C THR A 699 5.10 25.13 -28.10
N LYS A 700 6.09 24.62 -28.83
CA LYS A 700 5.95 23.45 -29.72
C LYS A 700 6.61 22.18 -29.22
N THR A 701 7.56 22.30 -28.30
CA THR A 701 8.23 21.14 -27.65
C THR A 701 7.50 20.77 -26.38
N ILE A 702 7.02 19.54 -26.30
CA ILE A 702 6.15 19.04 -25.21
C ILE A 702 6.81 17.83 -24.55
N LEU A 703 7.08 17.95 -23.23
CA LEU A 703 7.38 16.83 -22.36
C LEU A 703 6.05 16.35 -21.79
N LEU A 704 5.49 15.30 -22.37
CA LEU A 704 4.12 14.85 -22.10
C LEU A 704 4.10 13.70 -21.10
N SER A 705 3.38 13.89 -20.02
CA SER A 705 3.09 12.87 -19.01
C SER A 705 1.59 12.56 -19.01
N PRO A 706 1.13 11.58 -19.78
CA PRO A 706 -0.27 11.16 -19.79
C PRO A 706 -0.65 10.36 -18.55
N ASP A 707 -1.95 10.16 -18.32
CA ASP A 707 -2.47 9.30 -17.24
C ASP A 707 -3.52 8.32 -17.77
N ALA A 708 -3.75 7.24 -17.04
CA ALA A 708 -4.73 6.21 -17.37
C ALA A 708 -4.57 5.69 -18.81
N GLY A 709 -5.69 5.52 -19.54
CA GLY A 709 -5.70 5.02 -20.92
C GLY A 709 -4.95 5.90 -21.93
N LEU A 710 -4.71 7.18 -21.61
CA LEU A 710 -3.98 8.11 -22.47
C LEU A 710 -2.52 7.69 -22.70
N ASN A 711 -1.96 6.82 -21.86
CA ASN A 711 -0.64 6.23 -22.08
C ASN A 711 -0.55 5.27 -23.28
N LEU A 712 -1.68 4.87 -23.86
CA LEU A 712 -1.75 3.84 -24.90
C LEU A 712 -2.03 4.40 -26.30
N ILE A 713 -1.89 5.70 -26.48
CA ILE A 713 -2.05 6.34 -27.80
C ILE A 713 -0.85 7.21 -28.14
N PRO A 714 -0.49 7.32 -29.43
CA PRO A 714 0.44 8.33 -29.90
C PRO A 714 -0.31 9.65 -30.13
N PHE A 715 0.01 10.66 -29.33
CA PHE A 715 -0.60 12.00 -29.46
C PHE A 715 -0.23 12.67 -30.79
N GLU A 716 0.87 12.27 -31.40
CA GLU A 716 1.34 12.71 -32.73
C GLU A 716 0.30 12.46 -33.82
N ALA A 717 -0.52 11.41 -33.69
CA ALA A 717 -1.54 11.03 -34.67
C ALA A 717 -2.91 11.67 -34.43
N LEU A 718 -3.06 12.54 -33.44
CA LEU A 718 -4.26 13.37 -33.29
C LEU A 718 -4.29 14.45 -34.38
N VAL A 719 -5.49 14.90 -34.73
CA VAL A 719 -5.72 15.86 -35.80
C VAL A 719 -6.27 17.15 -35.24
N ASP A 720 -5.62 18.27 -35.56
CA ASP A 720 -6.00 19.59 -35.08
C ASP A 720 -7.19 20.20 -35.86
N GLU A 721 -7.59 21.41 -35.51
CA GLU A 721 -8.66 22.20 -36.16
C GLU A 721 -8.38 22.58 -37.61
N ASN A 722 -7.12 22.50 -38.04
CA ASN A 722 -6.70 22.76 -39.43
C ASN A 722 -6.56 21.47 -40.25
N ASN A 723 -7.02 20.34 -39.74
CA ASN A 723 -6.87 19.00 -40.31
C ASN A 723 -5.41 18.56 -40.49
N GLN A 724 -4.49 19.06 -39.64
CA GLN A 724 -3.10 18.65 -39.58
C GLN A 724 -2.89 17.66 -38.45
N TYR A 725 -2.03 16.67 -38.67
CA TYR A 725 -1.60 15.80 -37.57
C TYR A 725 -0.69 16.58 -36.60
N LEU A 726 -0.80 16.30 -35.28
CA LEU A 726 0.00 17.04 -34.30
C LEU A 726 1.51 16.88 -34.55
N VAL A 727 1.96 15.77 -35.11
CA VAL A 727 3.38 15.56 -35.49
C VAL A 727 3.90 16.65 -36.44
N GLU A 728 3.04 17.29 -37.21
CA GLU A 728 3.43 18.35 -38.14
C GLU A 728 3.85 19.61 -37.38
N ASN A 729 3.19 19.92 -36.29
CA ASN A 729 3.35 21.17 -35.54
C ASN A 729 4.03 21.03 -34.19
N TYR A 730 4.06 19.83 -33.60
CA TYR A 730 4.55 19.59 -32.25
C TYR A 730 5.64 18.52 -32.20
N HIS A 731 6.53 18.70 -31.24
CA HIS A 731 7.60 17.78 -30.92
C HIS A 731 7.30 17.18 -29.54
N ILE A 732 6.87 15.91 -29.47
CA ILE A 732 6.37 15.27 -28.26
C ILE A 732 7.39 14.23 -27.77
N THR A 733 7.66 14.26 -26.46
CA THR A 733 8.46 13.24 -25.77
C THR A 733 7.67 12.76 -24.55
N TYR A 734 7.53 11.44 -24.41
CA TYR A 734 6.73 10.86 -23.35
C TYR A 734 7.54 10.66 -22.07
N LEU A 735 6.93 11.00 -20.94
CA LEU A 735 7.40 10.74 -19.60
C LEU A 735 6.34 9.94 -18.82
N THR A 736 6.74 9.23 -17.78
CA THR A 736 5.78 8.66 -16.81
C THR A 736 5.23 9.77 -15.92
N SER A 737 6.11 10.68 -15.50
CA SER A 737 5.84 11.90 -14.74
C SER A 737 7.00 12.86 -14.94
N GLY A 738 6.80 14.14 -14.66
CA GLY A 738 7.89 15.13 -14.65
C GLY A 738 9.05 14.78 -13.71
N ARG A 739 8.83 13.86 -12.78
CA ARG A 739 9.88 13.28 -11.92
C ARG A 739 10.98 12.58 -12.72
N ASP A 740 10.65 12.02 -13.88
CA ASP A 740 11.64 11.37 -14.75
C ASP A 740 12.81 12.29 -15.11
N LEU A 741 12.57 13.61 -15.19
CA LEU A 741 13.63 14.59 -15.45
C LEU A 741 14.72 14.58 -14.40
N LEU A 742 14.39 14.35 -13.13
CA LEU A 742 15.37 14.25 -12.04
C LEU A 742 16.26 13.01 -12.22
N ARG A 743 15.66 11.87 -12.57
CA ARG A 743 16.38 10.62 -12.82
C ARG A 743 17.26 10.72 -14.07
N LEU A 744 16.77 11.38 -15.11
CA LEU A 744 17.47 11.55 -16.38
C LEU A 744 18.62 12.59 -16.34
N LYS A 745 18.72 13.36 -15.24
CA LYS A 745 19.83 14.29 -15.00
C LYS A 745 21.17 13.56 -14.87
N ASP A 746 21.18 12.43 -14.18
CA ASP A 746 22.40 11.66 -13.93
C ASP A 746 22.74 10.83 -15.17
N LYS A 747 23.91 11.09 -15.75
CA LYS A 747 24.40 10.43 -16.95
C LYS A 747 25.48 9.42 -16.62
N PHE A 748 25.27 8.19 -17.04
CA PHE A 748 26.22 7.11 -16.85
C PHE A 748 26.84 6.70 -18.19
N ALA A 749 28.07 6.20 -18.15
CA ALA A 749 28.73 5.69 -19.33
C ALA A 749 28.21 4.28 -19.70
N SER A 750 28.08 4.02 -21.00
CA SER A 750 27.91 2.66 -21.52
C SER A 750 29.20 1.87 -21.40
N GLN A 751 29.11 0.53 -21.37
CA GLN A 751 30.28 -0.36 -21.23
C GLN A 751 30.46 -1.29 -22.43
N GLN A 752 29.43 -1.45 -23.25
CA GLN A 752 29.46 -2.30 -24.44
C GLN A 752 28.97 -1.55 -25.67
N SER A 753 29.46 -1.96 -26.83
CA SER A 753 28.96 -1.52 -28.13
C SER A 753 27.44 -1.86 -28.27
N PRO A 754 26.74 -1.26 -29.26
CA PRO A 754 25.35 -1.60 -29.52
C PRO A 754 25.14 -3.12 -29.68
N LEU A 755 24.10 -3.65 -29.05
CA LEU A 755 23.64 -5.03 -29.16
C LEU A 755 22.31 -5.08 -29.91
N ILE A 756 22.27 -5.85 -30.99
CA ILE A 756 21.08 -6.07 -31.83
C ILE A 756 20.72 -7.55 -31.74
N VAL A 757 19.51 -7.85 -31.32
CA VAL A 757 18.94 -9.19 -31.22
C VAL A 757 17.73 -9.25 -32.14
N ALA A 758 17.76 -10.10 -33.18
CA ALA A 758 16.74 -10.13 -34.21
C ALA A 758 16.51 -11.53 -34.76
N ASP A 759 15.34 -11.75 -35.38
CA ASP A 759 14.94 -13.02 -36.01
C ASP A 759 15.28 -14.26 -35.17
N PRO A 760 14.82 -14.37 -33.92
CA PRO A 760 15.06 -15.56 -33.13
C PRO A 760 14.51 -16.82 -33.77
N PHE A 761 15.23 -17.95 -33.64
CA PHE A 761 14.72 -19.23 -34.11
C PHE A 761 13.67 -19.80 -33.15
N TYR A 762 12.39 -19.71 -33.51
CA TYR A 762 11.27 -20.18 -32.69
C TYR A 762 10.95 -21.67 -32.86
N GLY A 763 11.68 -22.46 -33.65
CA GLY A 763 11.42 -23.84 -34.05
C GLY A 763 10.86 -23.95 -35.47
N LYS A 764 10.56 -25.21 -35.94
CA LYS A 764 10.11 -25.44 -37.33
C LYS A 764 8.70 -24.83 -37.54
N ALA A 765 8.49 -24.28 -38.75
CA ALA A 765 7.18 -23.74 -39.14
C ALA A 765 6.11 -24.85 -39.11
N GLY A 766 4.97 -24.59 -38.46
CA GLY A 766 3.83 -25.52 -38.37
C GLY A 766 3.85 -26.41 -37.12
N GLU A 767 4.94 -26.50 -36.35
CA GLU A 767 4.89 -27.17 -35.05
C GLU A 767 4.15 -26.25 -34.08
N LYS A 768 3.00 -26.74 -33.56
CA LYS A 768 2.37 -26.08 -32.41
C LYS A 768 3.36 -26.10 -31.26
N VAL A 769 3.54 -24.96 -30.64
CA VAL A 769 4.28 -24.88 -29.38
C VAL A 769 3.64 -25.87 -28.42
N ALA A 770 4.33 -26.97 -28.13
CA ALA A 770 3.95 -27.85 -27.04
C ALA A 770 4.23 -27.11 -25.74
N LEU A 771 3.31 -26.25 -25.35
CA LEU A 771 3.42 -25.43 -24.15
C LEU A 771 3.03 -26.27 -22.95
N THR A 772 3.99 -26.67 -22.21
CA THR A 772 3.90 -27.19 -20.85
C THR A 772 3.82 -26.06 -19.81
N ARG A 773 2.97 -25.01 -20.00
CA ARG A 773 3.08 -23.80 -19.18
C ARG A 773 1.73 -23.21 -18.81
N SER A 774 1.62 -22.65 -17.61
CA SER A 774 0.40 -22.15 -16.98
C SER A 774 -0.23 -20.91 -17.64
N ILE A 775 0.52 -20.16 -18.47
CA ILE A 775 -0.04 -19.19 -19.40
C ILE A 775 -0.21 -19.89 -20.72
N ASP A 776 -1.44 -20.02 -21.15
CA ASP A 776 -1.75 -20.54 -22.45
C ASP A 776 -1.28 -19.55 -23.53
N LEU A 777 -0.02 -19.70 -23.97
CA LEU A 777 0.50 -19.08 -25.17
C LEU A 777 0.13 -19.93 -26.41
N SER A 778 -0.63 -21.02 -26.25
CA SER A 778 -1.09 -21.88 -27.35
C SER A 778 -1.98 -21.15 -28.34
N GLU A 779 -2.59 -20.03 -27.91
CA GLU A 779 -3.32 -19.12 -28.79
C GLU A 779 -2.39 -18.26 -29.67
N PHE A 780 -1.09 -18.15 -29.28
CA PHE A 780 -0.13 -17.37 -30.05
C PHE A 780 0.71 -18.31 -30.95
N THR A 781 0.73 -18.01 -32.23
CA THR A 781 1.68 -18.58 -33.17
C THR A 781 2.84 -17.60 -33.38
N PHE A 782 4.06 -18.09 -33.26
CA PHE A 782 5.27 -17.30 -33.47
C PHE A 782 5.93 -17.73 -34.79
N PRO A 783 5.52 -17.18 -35.96
CA PRO A 783 6.17 -17.43 -37.22
C PRO A 783 7.55 -16.80 -37.24
N GLY A 784 8.44 -17.26 -38.12
CA GLY A 784 9.74 -16.58 -38.37
C GLY A 784 9.52 -15.13 -38.81
N LEU A 785 10.43 -14.25 -38.47
CA LEU A 785 10.41 -12.82 -38.75
C LEU A 785 11.58 -12.41 -39.71
N PRO A 786 11.62 -12.88 -40.95
CA PRO A 786 12.75 -12.63 -41.86
C PRO A 786 12.98 -11.13 -42.13
N GLY A 787 11.98 -10.29 -41.98
CA GLY A 787 12.10 -8.82 -42.07
C GLY A 787 13.03 -8.26 -40.97
N THR A 788 13.02 -8.84 -39.78
CA THR A 788 13.88 -8.39 -38.65
C THR A 788 15.34 -8.76 -38.86
N GLU A 789 15.66 -9.85 -39.55
CA GLU A 789 17.02 -10.16 -39.96
C GLU A 789 17.58 -9.10 -40.95
N GLN A 790 16.75 -8.70 -41.92
CA GLN A 790 17.09 -7.63 -42.87
C GLN A 790 17.27 -6.29 -42.13
N GLU A 791 16.41 -5.97 -41.19
CA GLU A 791 16.52 -4.81 -40.31
C GLU A 791 17.84 -4.79 -39.56
N ALA A 792 18.22 -5.90 -38.89
CA ALA A 792 19.47 -6.05 -38.16
C ALA A 792 20.71 -5.86 -39.05
N LYS A 793 20.69 -6.45 -40.25
CA LYS A 793 21.78 -6.29 -41.24
C LYS A 793 21.89 -4.85 -41.71
N ALA A 794 20.79 -4.16 -41.95
CA ALA A 794 20.79 -2.78 -42.39
C ALA A 794 21.28 -1.84 -41.27
N ILE A 795 20.87 -2.07 -40.04
CA ILE A 795 21.36 -1.31 -38.87
C ILE A 795 22.85 -1.56 -38.64
N LYS A 796 23.34 -2.81 -38.80
CA LYS A 796 24.79 -3.16 -38.71
C LYS A 796 25.63 -2.38 -39.71
N ASN A 797 25.10 -2.11 -40.91
CA ASN A 797 25.79 -1.28 -41.89
C ASN A 797 25.93 0.18 -41.43
N ILE A 798 24.95 0.68 -40.70
CA ILE A 798 24.99 2.03 -40.11
C ILE A 798 25.86 2.07 -38.85
N LEU A 799 25.80 1.03 -38.04
CA LEU A 799 26.53 0.88 -36.78
C LEU A 799 27.53 -0.29 -36.87
N PRO A 800 28.70 -0.14 -37.55
CA PRO A 800 29.64 -1.24 -37.79
C PRO A 800 30.17 -1.91 -36.52
N GLN A 801 30.18 -1.18 -35.39
CA GLN A 801 30.64 -1.71 -34.09
C GLN A 801 29.56 -2.56 -33.38
N ALA A 802 28.31 -2.58 -33.84
CA ALA A 802 27.22 -3.32 -33.16
C ALA A 802 27.47 -4.83 -33.21
N THR A 803 27.19 -5.53 -32.13
CA THR A 803 27.07 -6.98 -32.08
C THR A 803 25.66 -7.38 -32.53
N VAL A 804 25.57 -8.32 -33.48
CA VAL A 804 24.29 -8.80 -34.02
C VAL A 804 24.15 -10.28 -33.70
N LEU A 805 23.05 -10.64 -33.04
CA LEU A 805 22.64 -12.00 -32.71
C LEU A 805 21.34 -12.33 -33.42
N THR A 806 21.36 -13.40 -34.22
CA THR A 806 20.18 -13.87 -35.00
C THR A 806 20.00 -15.39 -34.87
N GLY A 807 18.88 -15.91 -35.29
CA GLY A 807 18.55 -17.31 -35.27
C GLY A 807 18.69 -17.94 -33.88
N SER A 808 19.45 -19.01 -33.75
CA SER A 808 19.70 -19.71 -32.48
C SER A 808 20.56 -18.92 -31.47
N GLN A 809 21.21 -17.86 -31.90
CA GLN A 809 22.01 -16.99 -31.02
C GLN A 809 21.16 -15.92 -30.33
N ALA A 810 20.00 -15.61 -30.86
CA ALA A 810 19.08 -14.59 -30.31
C ALA A 810 18.31 -15.13 -29.10
N THR A 811 19.01 -15.56 -28.07
CA THR A 811 18.50 -16.24 -26.88
C THR A 811 18.18 -15.24 -25.75
N GLU A 812 17.34 -15.65 -24.83
CA GLU A 812 17.03 -14.92 -23.59
C GLU A 812 18.30 -14.69 -22.76
N ASN A 813 19.15 -15.72 -22.59
CA ASN A 813 20.41 -15.62 -21.89
C ASN A 813 21.35 -14.56 -22.50
N ALA A 814 21.41 -14.47 -23.83
CA ALA A 814 22.20 -13.44 -24.50
C ALA A 814 21.77 -12.02 -24.15
N VAL A 815 20.47 -11.78 -24.01
CA VAL A 815 19.94 -10.50 -23.54
C VAL A 815 20.23 -10.28 -22.05
N LYS A 816 20.06 -11.30 -21.20
CA LYS A 816 20.37 -11.23 -19.75
C LYS A 816 21.85 -10.96 -19.46
N GLN A 817 22.76 -11.41 -20.31
CA GLN A 817 24.20 -11.18 -20.17
C GLN A 817 24.66 -9.81 -20.67
N ALA A 818 23.82 -9.04 -21.33
CA ALA A 818 24.14 -7.69 -21.78
C ALA A 818 24.42 -6.76 -20.58
N LYS A 819 25.60 -6.14 -20.58
CA LYS A 819 26.03 -5.23 -19.51
C LYS A 819 26.21 -3.82 -20.04
N LYS A 820 25.21 -2.98 -19.79
CA LYS A 820 25.23 -1.54 -20.15
C LYS A 820 25.60 -1.30 -21.62
N PRO A 821 24.93 -1.96 -22.62
CA PRO A 821 25.20 -1.67 -24.02
C PRO A 821 24.81 -0.21 -24.33
N ASN A 822 25.51 0.44 -25.24
CA ASN A 822 25.16 1.81 -25.67
C ASN A 822 23.72 1.85 -26.21
N ILE A 823 23.40 0.86 -27.05
CA ILE A 823 22.05 0.62 -27.59
C ILE A 823 21.71 -0.85 -27.37
N LEU A 824 20.47 -1.13 -26.95
CA LEU A 824 19.88 -2.47 -26.97
C LEU A 824 18.71 -2.45 -27.95
N HIS A 825 18.85 -3.12 -29.09
CA HIS A 825 17.80 -3.24 -30.08
C HIS A 825 17.32 -4.68 -30.15
N ILE A 826 16.02 -4.92 -29.87
CA ILE A 826 15.42 -6.25 -29.88
C ILE A 826 14.26 -6.25 -30.90
N ALA A 827 14.43 -7.03 -31.97
CA ALA A 827 13.41 -7.21 -33.01
C ALA A 827 12.89 -8.65 -32.99
N THR A 828 11.71 -8.87 -32.36
CA THR A 828 11.13 -10.17 -32.08
C THR A 828 9.62 -10.10 -31.92
N HIS A 829 8.97 -11.20 -31.48
CA HIS A 829 7.57 -11.17 -31.04
C HIS A 829 7.46 -10.65 -29.62
N GLY A 830 6.51 -9.73 -29.38
CA GLY A 830 6.07 -9.35 -28.05
C GLY A 830 4.67 -9.91 -27.76
N PHE A 831 4.33 -10.00 -26.49
CA PHE A 831 2.98 -10.37 -26.03
C PHE A 831 2.53 -9.50 -24.85
N PHE A 832 1.21 -9.33 -24.74
CA PHE A 832 0.54 -8.80 -23.57
C PHE A 832 -0.76 -9.56 -23.31
N LYS A 833 -0.97 -10.06 -22.08
CA LYS A 833 -2.20 -10.74 -21.64
C LYS A 833 -2.99 -9.88 -20.65
N PRO A 834 -4.18 -9.40 -21.04
CA PRO A 834 -4.98 -8.51 -20.18
C PRO A 834 -5.73 -9.25 -19.05
N GLU A 835 -5.79 -10.59 -19.05
CA GLU A 835 -6.56 -11.37 -18.08
C GLU A 835 -5.95 -11.34 -16.68
N ARG A 836 -6.68 -10.74 -15.75
CA ARG A 836 -6.25 -10.54 -14.35
C ARG A 836 -6.42 -11.78 -13.46
N ASN A 837 -7.23 -12.72 -13.85
CA ASN A 837 -7.67 -13.83 -12.97
C ASN A 837 -6.64 -14.94 -12.77
N VAL A 838 -5.57 -14.97 -13.55
CA VAL A 838 -4.58 -16.06 -13.55
C VAL A 838 -3.20 -15.61 -13.08
N ILE A 839 -2.85 -14.32 -13.28
CA ILE A 839 -1.52 -13.78 -12.95
C ILE A 839 -1.68 -12.47 -12.18
N GLU A 840 -1.38 -12.50 -10.87
CA GLU A 840 -1.48 -11.33 -10.00
C GLU A 840 -0.43 -10.25 -10.30
N ASN A 841 0.80 -10.66 -10.62
CA ASN A 841 1.87 -9.71 -10.91
C ASN A 841 1.76 -9.19 -12.36
N PRO A 842 1.47 -7.90 -12.57
CA PRO A 842 1.28 -7.33 -13.91
C PRO A 842 2.54 -7.39 -14.78
N LEU A 843 3.75 -7.46 -14.23
CA LEU A 843 4.99 -7.58 -14.97
C LEU A 843 5.22 -8.98 -15.58
N LEU A 844 4.46 -9.98 -15.15
CA LEU A 844 4.46 -11.31 -15.77
C LEU A 844 3.53 -11.43 -16.98
N ARG A 845 2.67 -10.42 -17.21
CA ARG A 845 1.68 -10.44 -18.29
C ARG A 845 2.19 -9.91 -19.62
N SER A 846 3.39 -9.36 -19.67
CA SER A 846 4.04 -8.89 -20.89
C SER A 846 5.45 -9.41 -20.99
N GLY A 847 5.93 -9.61 -22.20
CA GLY A 847 7.29 -10.12 -22.44
C GLY A 847 7.65 -10.18 -23.91
N LEU A 848 8.87 -10.63 -24.15
CA LEU A 848 9.46 -10.85 -25.47
C LEU A 848 9.73 -12.33 -25.67
N VAL A 849 9.52 -12.83 -26.88
CA VAL A 849 9.75 -14.23 -27.25
C VAL A 849 11.08 -14.35 -27.98
N LEU A 850 11.95 -15.22 -27.49
CA LEU A 850 13.32 -15.36 -27.98
C LEU A 850 13.59 -16.83 -28.42
N ALA A 851 14.79 -17.10 -28.93
CA ALA A 851 15.16 -18.42 -29.39
C ALA A 851 15.11 -19.45 -28.26
N GLY A 852 14.57 -20.63 -28.53
CA GLY A 852 14.44 -21.72 -27.56
C GLY A 852 13.06 -21.87 -26.96
N VAL A 853 12.10 -20.98 -27.22
CA VAL A 853 10.75 -20.98 -26.66
C VAL A 853 9.98 -22.30 -26.89
N LYS A 854 10.26 -23.05 -27.96
CA LYS A 854 9.60 -24.34 -28.27
C LYS A 854 10.30 -25.57 -27.71
N ILE A 855 11.55 -25.46 -27.28
CA ILE A 855 12.39 -26.62 -26.94
C ILE A 855 12.43 -26.85 -25.43
N GLY A 856 12.07 -25.85 -24.61
CA GLY A 856 12.04 -25.98 -23.14
C GLY A 856 13.40 -26.29 -22.51
N GLN A 857 14.51 -26.21 -23.26
CA GLN A 857 15.85 -26.57 -22.85
C GLN A 857 16.89 -25.56 -23.36
N SER A 858 17.13 -24.55 -22.57
CA SER A 858 18.46 -23.97 -22.47
C SER A 858 18.73 -23.67 -21.01
N ALA A 859 19.66 -24.33 -20.37
CA ALA A 859 20.31 -24.05 -19.08
C ALA A 859 19.59 -23.01 -18.15
N GLY A 860 18.31 -23.21 -17.82
CA GLY A 860 17.55 -22.31 -16.93
C GLY A 860 16.69 -21.25 -17.62
N ASP A 861 16.85 -20.99 -18.91
CA ASP A 861 16.05 -20.04 -19.71
C ASP A 861 15.01 -20.78 -20.57
N ASP A 862 13.82 -20.18 -20.68
CA ASP A 862 12.72 -20.79 -21.38
C ASP A 862 12.38 -20.14 -22.74
N GLY A 863 13.16 -19.16 -23.13
CA GLY A 863 12.99 -18.38 -24.36
C GLY A 863 11.92 -17.28 -24.25
N VAL A 864 11.46 -16.95 -23.05
CA VAL A 864 10.48 -15.88 -22.79
C VAL A 864 11.06 -14.90 -21.80
N LEU A 865 11.47 -13.74 -22.25
CA LEU A 865 11.90 -12.65 -21.38
C LEU A 865 10.70 -11.84 -20.92
N THR A 866 10.22 -12.10 -19.72
CA THR A 866 9.10 -11.36 -19.12
C THR A 866 9.50 -9.93 -18.75
N ALA A 867 8.50 -9.03 -18.57
CA ALA A 867 8.79 -7.70 -18.04
C ALA A 867 9.36 -7.77 -16.61
N LEU A 868 8.99 -8.78 -15.80
CA LEU A 868 9.59 -8.99 -14.49
C LEU A 868 11.09 -9.29 -14.59
N GLU A 869 11.51 -10.18 -15.47
CA GLU A 869 12.93 -10.50 -15.71
C GLU A 869 13.67 -9.35 -16.38
N THR A 870 13.00 -8.60 -17.24
CA THR A 870 13.56 -7.38 -17.85
C THR A 870 14.00 -6.36 -16.77
N THR A 871 13.33 -6.30 -15.61
CA THR A 871 13.74 -5.44 -14.49
C THR A 871 15.12 -5.81 -13.92
N ASN A 872 15.54 -7.06 -14.10
CA ASN A 872 16.84 -7.58 -13.63
C ASN A 872 18.01 -7.17 -14.54
N LEU A 873 17.75 -6.74 -15.79
CA LEU A 873 18.81 -6.32 -16.70
C LEU A 873 19.60 -5.14 -16.12
N ASN A 874 20.87 -5.08 -16.41
CA ASN A 874 21.72 -3.94 -16.04
C ASN A 874 21.90 -2.99 -17.24
N LEU A 875 20.96 -2.05 -17.36
CA LEU A 875 20.92 -1.06 -18.45
C LEU A 875 21.32 0.36 -17.98
N VAL A 876 21.90 0.50 -16.78
CA VAL A 876 22.41 1.80 -16.27
C VAL A 876 23.53 2.31 -17.18
N GLY A 877 23.28 3.36 -17.95
CA GLY A 877 24.18 3.88 -18.97
C GLY A 877 23.81 3.48 -20.41
N THR A 878 22.81 2.60 -20.59
CA THR A 878 22.22 2.33 -21.92
C THR A 878 21.43 3.55 -22.37
N LYS A 879 21.88 4.13 -23.50
CA LYS A 879 21.32 5.39 -24.00
C LYS A 879 19.95 5.20 -24.65
N LEU A 880 19.75 4.07 -25.33
CA LEU A 880 18.55 3.78 -26.07
C LEU A 880 18.23 2.29 -26.03
N VAL A 881 16.99 1.95 -25.70
CA VAL A 881 16.42 0.63 -25.92
C VAL A 881 15.36 0.74 -27.01
N VAL A 882 15.46 -0.09 -28.03
CA VAL A 882 14.47 -0.19 -29.10
C VAL A 882 13.83 -1.56 -29.03
N LEU A 883 12.51 -1.58 -28.87
CA LEU A 883 11.71 -2.80 -28.99
C LEU A 883 10.90 -2.77 -30.27
N SER A 884 11.49 -3.36 -31.32
CA SER A 884 10.86 -3.57 -32.62
C SER A 884 10.03 -4.86 -32.58
N ALA A 885 8.97 -4.86 -31.74
CA ALA A 885 8.14 -6.02 -31.45
C ALA A 885 6.69 -5.60 -31.18
N CYS A 886 5.72 -6.49 -31.45
CA CYS A 886 4.31 -6.18 -31.28
C CYS A 886 3.97 -5.87 -29.82
N ASP A 887 3.07 -4.91 -29.60
CA ASP A 887 2.43 -4.65 -28.31
C ASP A 887 3.38 -4.35 -27.14
N THR A 888 4.62 -3.96 -27.38
CA THR A 888 5.62 -3.73 -26.33
C THR A 888 5.33 -2.52 -25.44
N GLY A 889 4.55 -1.56 -25.95
CA GLY A 889 4.07 -0.41 -25.18
C GLY A 889 2.81 -0.67 -24.36
N LYS A 890 2.18 -1.85 -24.51
CA LYS A 890 0.99 -2.24 -23.73
C LYS A 890 1.36 -2.79 -22.35
N GLY A 891 0.45 -2.68 -21.43
CA GLY A 891 0.57 -3.19 -20.06
C GLY A 891 -0.65 -2.83 -19.22
N ASP A 892 -0.65 -3.23 -17.96
CA ASP A 892 -1.70 -2.83 -17.03
C ASP A 892 -1.62 -1.34 -16.72
N ILE A 893 -2.77 -0.70 -16.81
CA ILE A 893 -2.90 0.73 -16.52
C ILE A 893 -3.16 0.91 -15.03
N ASN A 894 -2.30 1.69 -14.38
CA ASN A 894 -2.51 2.13 -13.01
C ASN A 894 -2.56 3.66 -12.97
N ILE A 895 -3.69 4.20 -12.48
CA ILE A 895 -3.91 5.66 -12.43
C ILE A 895 -2.83 6.31 -11.57
N GLY A 896 -2.18 7.33 -12.12
CA GLY A 896 -1.09 8.05 -11.45
C GLY A 896 0.24 7.30 -11.37
N GLN A 897 0.34 6.03 -11.85
CA GLN A 897 1.56 5.22 -11.81
C GLN A 897 2.04 4.74 -13.19
N GLY A 898 1.30 5.05 -14.25
CA GLY A 898 1.62 4.70 -15.63
C GLY A 898 1.25 3.27 -16.03
N VAL A 899 1.96 2.74 -17.01
CA VAL A 899 1.72 1.41 -17.59
C VAL A 899 2.69 0.38 -17.00
N TYR A 900 2.15 -0.69 -16.45
CA TYR A 900 2.92 -1.84 -15.94
C TYR A 900 3.15 -2.85 -17.05
N GLY A 901 4.35 -2.87 -17.60
CA GLY A 901 4.78 -3.74 -18.68
C GLY A 901 6.24 -3.52 -19.02
N LEU A 902 6.66 -3.88 -20.23
CA LEU A 902 8.04 -3.77 -20.69
C LEU A 902 8.61 -2.34 -20.60
N ARG A 903 7.80 -1.31 -20.91
CA ARG A 903 8.23 0.09 -20.78
C ARG A 903 8.72 0.42 -19.37
N ARG A 904 7.92 0.07 -18.36
CA ARG A 904 8.27 0.26 -16.94
C ARG A 904 9.48 -0.56 -16.55
N ALA A 905 9.54 -1.82 -16.99
CA ALA A 905 10.62 -2.73 -16.68
C ALA A 905 11.97 -2.21 -17.19
N LEU A 906 12.01 -1.63 -18.39
CA LEU A 906 13.22 -1.03 -18.97
C LEU A 906 13.69 0.21 -18.19
N VAL A 907 12.76 1.01 -17.66
CA VAL A 907 13.10 2.13 -16.78
C VAL A 907 13.72 1.62 -15.49
N ILE A 908 13.13 0.58 -14.85
CA ILE A 908 13.67 -0.05 -13.64
C ILE A 908 15.05 -0.66 -13.91
N ALA A 909 15.25 -1.24 -15.08
CA ALA A 909 16.56 -1.76 -15.52
C ALA A 909 17.62 -0.66 -15.66
N GLY A 910 17.23 0.61 -15.83
CA GLY A 910 18.11 1.79 -15.87
C GLY A 910 18.35 2.39 -17.24
N SER A 911 17.53 2.08 -18.27
CA SER A 911 17.65 2.69 -19.59
C SER A 911 17.29 4.18 -19.56
N GLU A 912 18.04 5.02 -20.31
CA GLU A 912 17.80 6.47 -20.40
C GLU A 912 16.62 6.79 -21.31
N SER A 913 16.47 6.10 -22.42
CA SER A 913 15.34 6.27 -23.34
C SER A 913 14.90 4.95 -23.96
N GLN A 914 13.64 4.93 -24.38
CA GLN A 914 13.03 3.78 -25.03
C GLN A 914 12.28 4.24 -26.30
N LEU A 915 12.32 3.39 -27.34
CA LEU A 915 11.47 3.47 -28.52
C LEU A 915 10.66 2.15 -28.58
N ILE A 916 9.35 2.25 -28.37
CA ILE A 916 8.49 1.07 -28.19
C ILE A 916 7.25 1.16 -29.06
N SER A 917 6.72 0.01 -29.51
CA SER A 917 5.54 -0.06 -30.35
C SER A 917 4.25 -0.20 -29.52
N LEU A 918 3.17 0.39 -30.00
CA LEU A 918 1.83 0.35 -29.40
C LEU A 918 0.91 -0.72 -30.00
N TRP A 919 1.21 -1.18 -31.22
CA TRP A 919 0.48 -2.24 -31.92
C TRP A 919 1.38 -2.98 -32.91
N LYS A 920 0.84 -4.04 -33.52
CA LYS A 920 1.53 -4.85 -34.51
C LYS A 920 1.69 -4.06 -35.80
N VAL A 921 2.92 -3.91 -36.29
CA VAL A 921 3.27 -3.17 -37.50
C VAL A 921 3.75 -4.08 -38.64
N SER A 922 3.78 -3.54 -39.87
CA SER A 922 4.37 -4.24 -41.01
C SER A 922 5.90 -4.29 -40.90
N ASP A 923 6.49 -5.44 -41.16
CA ASP A 923 7.95 -5.65 -41.11
C ASP A 923 8.73 -4.69 -42.00
N ASP A 924 8.24 -4.44 -43.25
CA ASP A 924 8.91 -3.54 -44.17
C ASP A 924 8.85 -2.08 -43.71
N ALA A 925 7.68 -1.61 -43.24
CA ALA A 925 7.56 -0.24 -42.76
C ALA A 925 8.40 0.01 -41.52
N THR A 926 8.46 -1.00 -40.62
CA THR A 926 9.30 -0.95 -39.42
C THR A 926 10.79 -0.91 -39.75
N LYS A 927 11.24 -1.78 -40.66
CA LYS A 927 12.65 -1.78 -41.12
C LYS A 927 13.02 -0.42 -41.69
N ASP A 928 12.20 0.15 -42.59
CA ASP A 928 12.48 1.44 -43.21
C ASP A 928 12.55 2.57 -42.16
N LEU A 929 11.64 2.57 -41.20
CA LEU A 929 11.62 3.51 -40.07
C LEU A 929 12.89 3.39 -39.24
N MET A 930 13.27 2.17 -38.81
CA MET A 930 14.44 1.96 -37.96
C MET A 930 15.75 2.30 -38.64
N VAL A 931 15.92 1.92 -39.91
CA VAL A 931 17.11 2.27 -40.70
C VAL A 931 17.25 3.79 -40.80
N ALA A 932 16.17 4.49 -41.14
CA ALA A 932 16.17 5.94 -41.19
C ALA A 932 16.44 6.58 -39.83
N TYR A 933 15.90 5.99 -38.72
CA TYR A 933 16.10 6.47 -37.36
C TYR A 933 17.58 6.42 -36.95
N TYR A 934 18.23 5.27 -37.09
CA TYR A 934 19.66 5.15 -36.78
C TYR A 934 20.54 6.04 -37.66
N GLY A 935 20.19 6.19 -38.94
CA GLY A 935 20.90 7.10 -39.83
C GLY A 935 20.84 8.57 -39.41
N ARG A 936 19.75 8.99 -38.79
CA ARG A 936 19.59 10.35 -38.25
C ARG A 936 20.30 10.51 -36.91
N LEU A 937 20.18 9.50 -36.01
CA LEU A 937 20.89 9.49 -34.73
C LEU A 937 22.41 9.59 -34.94
N GLN A 938 22.96 8.89 -35.94
CA GLN A 938 24.40 8.94 -36.28
C GLN A 938 24.86 10.34 -36.72
N LYS A 939 23.93 11.14 -37.29
CA LYS A 939 24.19 12.54 -37.61
C LYS A 939 24.07 13.49 -36.42
N GLY A 940 23.83 12.98 -35.23
CA GLY A 940 23.73 13.75 -33.98
C GLY A 940 22.37 14.41 -33.74
N GLU A 941 21.32 14.02 -34.48
CA GLU A 941 19.97 14.53 -34.23
C GLU A 941 19.47 14.06 -32.85
N ARG A 942 18.58 14.88 -32.22
CA ARG A 942 17.90 14.51 -30.98
C ARG A 942 16.99 13.31 -31.22
N ARG A 943 16.91 12.37 -30.27
CA ARG A 943 16.19 11.08 -30.44
C ARG A 943 14.73 11.25 -30.85
N SER A 944 13.96 12.10 -30.19
CA SER A 944 12.55 12.34 -30.53
C SER A 944 12.39 13.14 -31.82
N GLU A 945 13.28 14.07 -32.13
CA GLU A 945 13.24 14.81 -33.42
C GLU A 945 13.60 13.89 -34.58
N ALA A 946 14.56 13.01 -34.46
CA ALA A 946 14.88 12.00 -35.47
C ALA A 946 13.66 11.16 -35.85
N LEU A 947 12.90 10.68 -34.82
CA LEU A 947 11.66 9.96 -35.08
C LEU A 947 10.60 10.84 -35.78
N ARG A 948 10.38 12.04 -35.28
CA ARG A 948 9.40 12.99 -35.85
C ARG A 948 9.69 13.26 -37.32
N GLN A 949 10.94 13.51 -37.72
CA GLN A 949 11.31 13.77 -39.10
C GLN A 949 11.04 12.57 -40.04
N ILE A 950 11.15 11.36 -39.54
CA ILE A 950 10.82 10.14 -40.27
C ILE A 950 9.30 10.02 -40.41
N GLN A 951 8.55 10.23 -39.34
CA GLN A 951 7.07 10.25 -39.38
C GLN A 951 6.54 11.28 -40.38
N LEU A 952 7.13 12.48 -40.45
CA LEU A 952 6.82 13.48 -41.44
C LEU A 952 7.16 13.04 -42.88
N GLY A 953 8.24 12.29 -43.03
CA GLY A 953 8.60 11.69 -44.34
C GLY A 953 7.60 10.63 -44.78
N MET A 954 7.22 9.72 -43.85
CA MET A 954 6.24 8.65 -44.11
C MET A 954 4.84 9.22 -44.37
N LEU A 955 4.44 10.27 -43.66
CA LEU A 955 3.17 10.97 -43.90
C LEU A 955 3.03 11.52 -45.33
N LYS A 956 4.14 11.90 -45.98
CA LYS A 956 4.19 12.36 -47.36
C LYS A 956 4.25 11.24 -48.40
N SER A 957 4.48 10.00 -47.97
CA SER A 957 4.57 8.80 -48.81
C SER A 957 3.18 8.28 -49.19
N GLU A 958 2.88 8.06 -50.47
CA GLU A 958 1.60 7.46 -50.88
C GLU A 958 1.35 6.07 -50.28
N LYS A 959 2.42 5.29 -50.00
CA LYS A 959 2.34 3.94 -49.46
C LYS A 959 2.22 3.89 -47.92
N GLN A 960 2.77 4.89 -47.20
CA GLN A 960 2.94 4.88 -45.75
C GLN A 960 2.25 6.05 -45.04
N LYS A 961 1.45 6.86 -45.78
CA LYS A 961 0.74 8.03 -45.20
C LYS A 961 -0.30 7.70 -44.12
N HIS A 962 -0.78 6.44 -44.08
CA HIS A 962 -1.71 6.01 -43.04
C HIS A 962 -1.00 5.98 -41.67
N PRO A 963 -1.56 6.58 -40.61
CA PRO A 963 -0.96 6.61 -39.27
C PRO A 963 -0.62 5.22 -38.68
N PHE A 964 -1.29 4.18 -39.13
CA PHE A 964 -0.93 2.80 -38.76
C PHE A 964 0.56 2.51 -38.98
N PHE A 965 1.19 3.03 -40.02
CA PHE A 965 2.57 2.75 -40.36
C PHE A 965 3.59 3.64 -39.64
N TRP A 966 3.28 4.93 -39.40
CA TRP A 966 4.25 5.88 -38.89
C TRP A 966 4.05 6.26 -37.41
N ALA A 967 2.83 6.05 -36.83
CA ALA A 967 2.53 6.47 -35.48
C ALA A 967 2.63 5.31 -34.44
N SER A 968 3.07 4.14 -34.89
CA SER A 968 3.15 2.94 -34.06
C SER A 968 4.19 3.01 -32.96
N PHE A 969 5.24 3.80 -33.12
CA PHE A 969 6.33 3.93 -32.16
C PHE A 969 6.26 5.26 -31.41
N ILE A 970 6.45 5.18 -30.08
CA ILE A 970 6.54 6.35 -29.20
C ILE A 970 7.91 6.47 -28.56
N PRO A 971 8.49 7.69 -28.51
CA PRO A 971 9.77 7.95 -27.84
C PRO A 971 9.53 8.29 -26.37
N SER A 972 10.16 7.57 -25.46
CA SER A 972 10.02 7.78 -24.01
C SER A 972 11.36 8.03 -23.35
N GLY A 973 11.40 8.91 -22.34
CA GLY A 973 12.59 9.20 -21.55
C GLY A 973 13.43 10.34 -22.12
N ASP A 974 14.76 10.16 -22.17
CA ASP A 974 15.68 11.20 -22.65
C ASP A 974 15.55 11.47 -24.17
N ALA A 975 15.17 12.70 -24.52
CA ALA A 975 15.00 13.13 -25.91
C ALA A 975 16.27 13.73 -26.53
N THR A 976 17.35 13.92 -25.80
CA THR A 976 18.57 14.61 -26.25
C THR A 976 19.33 13.78 -27.31
N SER A 977 20.29 14.39 -27.97
CA SER A 977 21.19 13.68 -28.88
C SER A 977 22.07 12.67 -28.11
N MET A 978 22.48 11.61 -28.77
CA MET A 978 23.39 10.61 -28.21
C MET A 978 24.69 10.56 -29.03
N LYS A 979 25.79 10.18 -28.37
CA LYS A 979 27.08 9.90 -29.01
C LYS A 979 27.19 8.42 -29.29
N PHE A 980 27.83 8.06 -30.37
CA PHE A 980 28.13 6.70 -30.80
C PHE A 980 29.66 6.42 -30.63
N ASP A 981 30.20 6.69 -29.43
CA ASP A 981 31.62 6.48 -29.15
C ASP A 981 31.93 5.00 -29.04
#